data_78ae68b18bed0358c47d60712b15cb70
#
_entry.id   78ae68b18bed0358c47d60712b15cb70
#
_cell.length_a   1.000
_cell.length_b   1.000
_cell.length_c   1.000
_cell.angle_alpha   90.00
_cell.angle_beta   90.00
_cell.angle_gamma   90.00
#
_symmetry.space_group_name_H-M   'P 1'
#
loop_
_entity.id
_entity.type
_entity.pdbx_description
1 polymer ?
#
loop_
_entity_poly.entity_id
_entity_poly.type
_entity_poly.pdbx_seq_one_letter_code
_entity_poly.pdbx_strand_id
1 'polypeptide(L)'
;MYCLNEKGKLTRLVIGSVEVPLRTDDYAPALTVTENGVTRDIPLTVTDSGAEGEAIGAKIRVSLGEEGDALTVNVSVTAGADGFAPERLSLRTGNDSYMESYPEWNAQFYPTFLRCEKTHVWGYFRRTDGVMLAVAGDAVSSWRNAYNRVYYDPENFDDTGHRIYTTTLDLLDVLPQPKRHPEYSPLAPNETREWKFTFGICSDDPELYAFYEKTLGLMPLRLKKWTLEEGEKIEFAGKSREISVVSPSGQPIDAGASLTEFGLYKIGYGNGERRAEACVYVRPSSDFYLETAAKSALEREEFSSTNCESYYGFFPIFAYLCRVNDEKIMSEAIRRLDKFLSVTLTADETNFVPAANPERVQNLSTVVSILVLAHRATKIKRYLTIAKNLGDRVIDSQHSDGAYYCRGVHYACVIYPAKSLVELADELVRSGENAGRYADSARRAVENLRAIKTNIGTEGEHTFEDGMITCEALQLALMGIKIPSERDSYVAAAKEVLDEHRCLELDHIPDCRSRGATLRHWEAHYDVLTSRNMTTSPHGWTSWKTYAEYYLYLATNDRKYLVEAFDTLGACLQTTDIKTGEISWAFVIDPCIDANVFERGENGREWQLTPKILGEQYIPMISQWWRADTNIVSTGYGDPRIGRTVGRDYGACCDSDVYEHYKCLGEIGFTSFVHIENGETLAYNCRVENGVILPRAKLTDTARVYSDRDIEIAAFGKKVSVPAGTAVTITKD
;
A
#
# COMPACT_ATOMS: atom_id res chain seq x y z
N MET A 1 -28.27 -7.46 17.48
CA MET A 1 -28.40 -7.74 18.94
C MET A 1 -27.17 -7.18 19.66
N TYR A 2 -27.38 -6.46 20.75
CA TYR A 2 -26.28 -5.94 21.57
C TYR A 2 -26.58 -6.12 23.07
N CYS A 3 -25.52 -6.17 23.88
CA CYS A 3 -25.61 -6.26 25.34
C CYS A 3 -24.84 -5.11 25.98
N LEU A 4 -25.47 -4.45 26.95
CA LEU A 4 -24.84 -3.44 27.79
C LEU A 4 -24.66 -4.00 29.20
N ASN A 5 -23.57 -3.64 29.88
CA ASN A 5 -23.43 -3.90 31.30
C ASN A 5 -24.13 -2.81 32.12
N GLU A 6 -24.15 -2.96 33.47
CA GLU A 6 -24.76 -2.01 34.39
C GLU A 6 -24.22 -0.57 34.32
N LYS A 7 -23.02 -0.42 33.72
CA LYS A 7 -22.39 0.89 33.50
C LYS A 7 -22.59 1.42 32.07
N GLY A 8 -23.51 0.83 31.29
CA GLY A 8 -23.80 1.24 29.92
C GLY A 8 -22.69 0.94 28.89
N LYS A 9 -21.69 0.14 29.28
CA LYS A 9 -20.66 -0.28 28.31
C LYS A 9 -21.16 -1.43 27.46
N LEU A 10 -20.94 -1.34 26.16
CA LEU A 10 -21.22 -2.41 25.19
C LEU A 10 -20.27 -3.57 25.45
N THR A 11 -20.83 -4.76 25.73
CA THR A 11 -20.04 -5.97 26.06
C THR A 11 -20.17 -7.07 25.03
N ARG A 12 -21.18 -7.00 24.19
CA ARG A 12 -21.41 -7.93 23.09
C ARG A 12 -22.12 -7.23 21.95
N LEU A 13 -21.70 -7.50 20.73
CA LEU A 13 -22.30 -6.97 19.53
C LEU A 13 -22.42 -8.07 18.47
N VAL A 14 -23.64 -8.30 18.01
CA VAL A 14 -23.94 -9.17 16.86
C VAL A 14 -24.74 -8.34 15.85
N ILE A 15 -24.24 -8.25 14.65
CA ILE A 15 -24.87 -7.56 13.52
C ILE A 15 -25.21 -8.61 12.47
N GLY A 16 -26.49 -8.74 12.12
CA GLY A 16 -26.95 -9.87 11.34
C GLY A 16 -26.65 -11.20 12.07
N SER A 17 -25.85 -12.05 11.46
CA SER A 17 -25.39 -13.32 12.05
C SER A 17 -23.91 -13.29 12.52
N VAL A 18 -23.24 -12.14 12.40
CA VAL A 18 -21.81 -12.01 12.69
C VAL A 18 -21.60 -11.36 14.05
N GLU A 19 -20.86 -12.03 14.92
CA GLU A 19 -20.36 -11.45 16.16
C GLU A 19 -19.15 -10.56 15.85
N VAL A 20 -19.22 -9.31 16.30
CA VAL A 20 -18.12 -8.34 16.19
C VAL A 20 -17.31 -8.43 17.48
N PRO A 21 -16.06 -8.90 17.43
CA PRO A 21 -15.19 -8.93 18.60
C PRO A 21 -15.04 -7.52 19.19
N LEU A 22 -15.20 -7.39 20.51
CA LEU A 22 -15.09 -6.12 21.22
C LEU A 22 -13.94 -6.18 22.22
N ARG A 23 -13.18 -5.09 22.31
CA ARG A 23 -12.21 -4.88 23.38
C ARG A 23 -12.92 -4.76 24.74
N THR A 24 -12.29 -5.32 25.76
CA THR A 24 -12.79 -5.27 27.15
C THR A 24 -11.89 -4.48 28.10
N ASP A 25 -10.73 -4.05 27.61
CA ASP A 25 -9.72 -3.26 28.31
C ASP A 25 -9.99 -1.74 28.19
N ASP A 26 -8.94 -0.95 28.31
CA ASP A 26 -8.99 0.53 28.19
C ASP A 26 -9.40 1.00 26.78
N TYR A 27 -9.43 0.09 25.82
CA TYR A 27 -9.85 0.33 24.43
C TYR A 27 -11.29 -0.13 24.14
N ALA A 28 -12.03 -0.55 25.16
CA ALA A 28 -13.44 -0.91 25.03
C ALA A 28 -14.30 0.23 24.45
N PRO A 29 -15.45 -0.08 23.84
CA PRO A 29 -16.34 0.95 23.29
C PRO A 29 -16.67 2.03 24.34
N ALA A 30 -16.46 3.29 23.99
CA ALA A 30 -16.71 4.42 24.88
C ALA A 30 -16.87 5.74 24.11
N LEU A 31 -17.54 6.68 24.72
CA LEU A 31 -17.41 8.08 24.34
C LEU A 31 -16.30 8.70 25.21
N THR A 32 -15.38 9.41 24.57
CA THR A 32 -14.21 9.99 25.26
C THR A 32 -14.13 11.50 25.06
N VAL A 33 -13.59 12.19 26.05
CA VAL A 33 -13.33 13.62 25.96
C VAL A 33 -11.86 13.91 26.30
N THR A 34 -11.25 14.84 25.58
CA THR A 34 -9.87 15.31 25.81
C THR A 34 -9.90 16.75 26.27
N GLU A 35 -9.24 17.03 27.40
CA GLU A 35 -8.99 18.34 27.96
C GLU A 35 -7.57 18.43 28.49
N ASN A 36 -6.87 19.53 28.22
CA ASN A 36 -5.47 19.75 28.65
C ASN A 36 -4.53 18.58 28.30
N GLY A 37 -4.73 17.98 27.11
CA GLY A 37 -3.98 16.83 26.63
C GLY A 37 -4.34 15.49 27.30
N VAL A 38 -5.29 15.45 28.23
CA VAL A 38 -5.73 14.24 28.92
C VAL A 38 -7.03 13.73 28.35
N THR A 39 -7.02 12.51 27.83
CA THR A 39 -8.23 11.81 27.35
C THR A 39 -8.81 10.92 28.44
N ARG A 40 -10.11 10.99 28.64
CA ARG A 40 -10.84 10.14 29.59
C ARG A 40 -12.15 9.64 29.01
N ASP A 41 -12.58 8.46 29.44
CA ASP A 41 -13.91 7.95 29.15
C ASP A 41 -14.96 8.83 29.86
N ILE A 42 -16.06 9.11 29.20
CA ILE A 42 -17.22 9.79 29.80
C ILE A 42 -18.05 8.74 30.52
N PRO A 43 -18.22 8.86 31.84
CA PRO A 43 -19.09 7.94 32.58
C PRO A 43 -20.52 8.08 32.10
N LEU A 44 -21.15 6.99 31.68
CA LEU A 44 -22.54 6.94 31.26
C LEU A 44 -23.33 6.07 32.22
N THR A 45 -24.58 6.49 32.48
CA THR A 45 -25.57 5.72 33.24
C THR A 45 -26.67 5.24 32.31
N VAL A 46 -26.98 3.95 32.36
CA VAL A 46 -28.05 3.35 31.53
C VAL A 46 -29.42 3.93 31.96
N THR A 47 -30.22 4.28 30.97
CA THR A 47 -31.58 4.74 31.10
C THR A 47 -32.51 3.91 30.20
N ASP A 48 -33.81 4.07 30.32
CA ASP A 48 -34.78 3.37 29.47
C ASP A 48 -34.64 3.68 27.98
N SER A 49 -33.93 4.76 27.63
CA SER A 49 -33.83 5.28 26.27
C SER A 49 -32.39 5.34 25.75
N GLY A 50 -31.42 4.72 26.46
CA GLY A 50 -29.99 4.72 26.10
C GLY A 50 -29.10 4.85 27.32
N ALA A 51 -28.00 5.62 27.18
CA ALA A 51 -27.11 5.94 28.28
C ALA A 51 -26.81 7.44 28.30
N GLU A 52 -26.77 8.01 29.47
CA GLU A 52 -26.63 9.47 29.68
C GLU A 52 -25.46 9.77 30.61
N GLY A 53 -24.78 10.89 30.39
CA GLY A 53 -23.66 11.35 31.21
C GLY A 53 -23.42 12.85 31.03
N GLU A 54 -22.39 13.33 31.71
CA GLU A 54 -21.97 14.74 31.64
C GLU A 54 -20.46 14.84 31.47
N ALA A 55 -20.02 15.79 30.65
CA ALA A 55 -18.64 16.18 30.53
C ALA A 55 -18.51 17.66 30.19
N ILE A 56 -17.60 18.38 30.86
CA ILE A 56 -17.33 19.80 30.62
C ILE A 56 -18.62 20.64 30.62
N GLY A 57 -19.52 20.38 31.56
CA GLY A 57 -20.80 21.09 31.66
C GLY A 57 -21.81 20.78 30.57
N ALA A 58 -21.56 19.90 29.65
CA ALA A 58 -22.50 19.44 28.63
C ALA A 58 -23.17 18.13 29.04
N LYS A 59 -24.46 18.01 28.71
CA LYS A 59 -25.19 16.74 28.81
C LYS A 59 -24.99 15.93 27.56
N ILE A 60 -24.71 14.65 27.75
CA ILE A 60 -24.37 13.72 26.66
C ILE A 60 -25.31 12.52 26.76
N ARG A 61 -25.84 12.12 25.62
CA ARG A 61 -26.70 10.96 25.50
C ARG A 61 -26.24 10.08 24.34
N VAL A 62 -26.17 8.79 24.59
CA VAL A 62 -25.90 7.77 23.58
C VAL A 62 -27.06 6.80 23.53
N SER A 63 -27.60 6.55 22.35
CA SER A 63 -28.62 5.51 22.16
C SER A 63 -28.22 4.57 21.05
N LEU A 64 -28.52 3.29 21.24
CA LEU A 64 -28.32 2.23 20.27
C LEU A 64 -29.69 1.81 19.73
N GLY A 65 -29.74 1.53 18.42
CA GLY A 65 -30.94 1.09 17.74
C GLY A 65 -30.60 0.03 16.69
N GLU A 66 -31.62 -0.65 16.18
CA GLU A 66 -31.49 -1.61 15.08
C GLU A 66 -32.34 -1.12 13.91
N GLU A 67 -31.74 -1.06 12.72
CA GLU A 67 -32.42 -0.79 11.44
C GLU A 67 -32.27 -2.02 10.51
N GLY A 68 -33.20 -2.95 10.60
CA GLY A 68 -33.05 -4.28 9.97
C GLY A 68 -31.89 -5.03 10.64
N ASP A 69 -30.92 -5.45 9.83
CA ASP A 69 -29.72 -6.16 10.31
C ASP A 69 -28.56 -5.21 10.66
N ALA A 70 -28.76 -3.90 10.67
CA ALA A 70 -27.73 -2.91 10.98
C ALA A 70 -27.91 -2.33 12.39
N LEU A 71 -26.79 -2.00 13.04
CA LEU A 71 -26.74 -1.25 14.29
C LEU A 71 -26.71 0.25 14.01
N THR A 72 -27.56 1.03 14.69
CA THR A 72 -27.44 2.50 14.71
C THR A 72 -26.93 2.98 16.05
N VAL A 73 -26.02 3.94 16.03
CA VAL A 73 -25.46 4.62 17.20
C VAL A 73 -25.77 6.11 17.05
N ASN A 74 -26.57 6.66 17.99
CA ASN A 74 -26.84 8.08 18.00
C ASN A 74 -26.14 8.70 19.21
N VAL A 75 -25.44 9.80 18.99
CA VAL A 75 -24.78 10.60 20.02
C VAL A 75 -25.40 11.99 20.00
N SER A 76 -25.93 12.45 21.13
CA SER A 76 -26.47 13.81 21.29
C SER A 76 -25.71 14.52 22.40
N VAL A 77 -25.26 15.74 22.13
CA VAL A 77 -24.54 16.60 23.09
C VAL A 77 -25.27 17.92 23.21
N THR A 78 -25.70 18.25 24.40
CA THR A 78 -26.31 19.55 24.72
C THR A 78 -25.33 20.34 25.59
N ALA A 79 -24.81 21.43 25.06
CA ALA A 79 -23.89 22.32 25.77
C ALA A 79 -24.59 23.01 26.97
N GLY A 80 -23.83 23.24 28.02
CA GLY A 80 -24.29 24.08 29.15
C GLY A 80 -24.30 25.56 28.83
N ALA A 81 -24.48 26.37 29.87
CA ALA A 81 -24.56 27.84 29.74
C ALA A 81 -23.26 28.49 29.21
N ASP A 82 -22.13 27.84 29.39
CA ASP A 82 -20.83 28.32 28.94
C ASP A 82 -20.42 27.77 27.57
N GLY A 83 -21.30 26.99 26.91
CA GLY A 83 -20.98 26.28 25.68
C GLY A 83 -20.25 24.93 25.93
N PHE A 84 -19.73 24.31 24.86
CA PHE A 84 -18.96 23.07 24.94
C PHE A 84 -17.80 23.11 23.91
N ALA A 85 -16.58 23.21 24.40
CA ALA A 85 -15.39 23.38 23.59
C ALA A 85 -14.23 22.47 24.06
N PRO A 86 -14.37 21.14 23.99
CA PRO A 86 -13.30 20.24 24.35
C PRO A 86 -12.18 20.34 23.31
N GLU A 87 -10.95 19.95 23.64
CA GLU A 87 -9.92 19.72 22.64
C GLU A 87 -10.34 18.63 21.67
N ARG A 88 -11.04 17.61 22.19
CA ARG A 88 -11.59 16.52 21.38
C ARG A 88 -12.78 15.85 22.07
N LEU A 89 -13.75 15.45 21.26
CA LEU A 89 -14.82 14.52 21.62
C LEU A 89 -14.82 13.38 20.63
N SER A 90 -14.71 12.13 21.10
CA SER A 90 -14.57 10.98 20.20
C SER A 90 -15.49 9.83 20.59
N LEU A 91 -15.97 9.11 19.58
CA LEU A 91 -16.60 7.80 19.71
C LEU A 91 -15.56 6.72 19.43
N ARG A 92 -15.08 6.04 20.46
CA ARG A 92 -14.24 4.86 20.32
C ARG A 92 -15.13 3.66 20.01
N THR A 93 -14.91 3.04 18.84
CA THR A 93 -15.77 1.96 18.33
C THR A 93 -15.64 0.69 19.16
N GLY A 94 -14.46 0.42 19.67
CA GLY A 94 -14.15 -0.73 20.52
C GLY A 94 -14.16 -2.08 19.80
N ASN A 95 -14.37 -2.11 18.48
CA ASN A 95 -14.13 -3.33 17.72
C ASN A 95 -12.67 -3.74 17.85
N ASP A 96 -12.44 -5.05 18.08
CA ASP A 96 -11.09 -5.56 18.21
C ASP A 96 -10.41 -5.64 16.85
N SER A 97 -9.35 -4.85 16.71
CA SER A 97 -8.47 -4.84 15.53
C SER A 97 -7.08 -5.36 15.86
N TYR A 98 -6.89 -5.94 17.04
CA TYR A 98 -5.61 -6.43 17.47
C TYR A 98 -5.25 -7.72 16.74
N MET A 99 -4.17 -7.65 15.98
CA MET A 99 -3.66 -8.81 15.26
C MET A 99 -2.73 -9.61 16.15
N GLU A 100 -3.22 -10.73 16.61
CA GLU A 100 -2.42 -11.72 17.34
C GLU A 100 -1.68 -12.67 16.38
N SER A 101 -1.13 -13.76 16.93
CA SER A 101 -0.48 -14.78 16.10
C SER A 101 -1.50 -15.56 15.25
N TYR A 102 -1.00 -16.19 14.21
CA TYR A 102 -1.78 -17.09 13.37
C TYR A 102 -2.28 -18.31 14.19
N PRO A 103 -3.52 -18.77 14.03
CA PRO A 103 -4.57 -18.24 13.12
C PRO A 103 -5.59 -17.29 13.81
N GLU A 104 -5.33 -16.86 15.03
CA GLU A 104 -6.28 -16.12 15.87
C GLU A 104 -6.70 -14.78 15.28
N TRP A 105 -5.86 -14.16 14.46
CA TRP A 105 -6.16 -12.86 13.85
C TRP A 105 -7.35 -12.86 12.88
N ASN A 106 -7.77 -14.00 12.37
CA ASN A 106 -8.80 -14.06 11.33
C ASN A 106 -10.22 -13.73 11.82
N ALA A 107 -10.40 -13.57 13.12
CA ALA A 107 -11.65 -13.14 13.72
C ALA A 107 -11.78 -11.61 13.84
N GLN A 108 -10.68 -10.87 13.76
CA GLN A 108 -10.65 -9.43 13.97
C GLN A 108 -11.04 -8.64 12.72
N PHE A 109 -11.57 -7.44 12.96
CA PHE A 109 -11.89 -6.47 11.91
C PHE A 109 -10.83 -5.38 11.86
N TYR A 110 -10.00 -5.38 10.82
CA TYR A 110 -8.92 -4.40 10.63
C TYR A 110 -9.44 -3.10 10.03
N PRO A 111 -8.91 -1.95 10.41
CA PRO A 111 -9.30 -0.65 9.87
C PRO A 111 -8.76 -0.47 8.44
N THR A 112 -9.39 -1.13 7.48
CA THR A 112 -8.96 -1.14 6.08
C THR A 112 -9.17 0.20 5.42
N PHE A 113 -10.35 0.79 5.60
CA PHE A 113 -10.68 2.04 4.95
C PHE A 113 -11.70 2.83 5.74
N LEU A 114 -11.40 4.07 6.05
CA LEU A 114 -12.33 5.06 6.57
C LEU A 114 -12.06 6.40 5.89
N ARG A 115 -13.10 7.14 5.56
CA ARG A 115 -13.00 8.43 4.91
C ARG A 115 -13.97 9.43 5.50
N CYS A 116 -13.45 10.58 5.89
CA CYS A 116 -14.26 11.71 6.33
C CYS A 116 -14.47 12.67 5.15
N GLU A 117 -15.72 12.92 4.84
CA GLU A 117 -16.12 13.98 3.92
C GLU A 117 -16.72 15.14 4.74
N LYS A 118 -16.85 16.34 4.14
CA LYS A 118 -17.46 17.48 4.86
C LYS A 118 -18.89 17.21 5.35
N THR A 119 -19.60 16.30 4.72
CA THR A 119 -21.01 16.02 4.98
C THR A 119 -21.28 14.67 5.62
N HIS A 120 -20.31 13.76 5.65
CA HIS A 120 -20.50 12.42 6.17
C HIS A 120 -19.16 11.68 6.36
N VAL A 121 -19.18 10.60 7.14
CA VAL A 121 -18.13 9.60 7.24
C VAL A 121 -18.61 8.30 6.61
N TRP A 122 -17.69 7.55 5.99
CA TRP A 122 -17.97 6.24 5.44
C TRP A 122 -16.69 5.40 5.35
N GLY A 123 -16.85 4.09 5.35
CA GLY A 123 -15.75 3.16 5.25
C GLY A 123 -16.08 1.80 5.82
N TYR A 124 -15.06 0.98 6.02
CA TYR A 124 -15.24 -0.36 6.57
C TYR A 124 -13.97 -0.86 7.25
N PHE A 125 -14.20 -1.81 8.13
CA PHE A 125 -13.19 -2.69 8.72
C PHE A 125 -13.35 -4.05 8.06
N ARG A 126 -12.25 -4.72 7.70
CA ARG A 126 -12.30 -5.98 6.97
C ARG A 126 -11.58 -7.08 7.72
N ARG A 127 -12.15 -8.28 7.72
CA ARG A 127 -11.50 -9.52 8.15
C ARG A 127 -10.74 -10.15 6.99
N THR A 128 -9.82 -11.05 7.31
CA THR A 128 -9.05 -11.82 6.32
C THR A 128 -9.94 -12.73 5.44
N ASP A 129 -11.10 -13.17 5.96
CA ASP A 129 -12.08 -13.95 5.19
C ASP A 129 -12.97 -13.11 4.25
N GLY A 130 -12.70 -11.80 4.16
CA GLY A 130 -13.42 -10.89 3.28
C GLY A 130 -14.66 -10.22 3.87
N VAL A 131 -15.14 -10.67 5.02
CA VAL A 131 -16.29 -10.04 5.69
C VAL A 131 -15.94 -8.62 6.11
N MET A 132 -16.83 -7.67 5.85
CA MET A 132 -16.65 -6.25 6.14
C MET A 132 -17.67 -5.76 7.18
N LEU A 133 -17.18 -5.06 8.20
CA LEU A 133 -17.99 -4.23 9.09
C LEU A 133 -18.03 -2.83 8.50
N ALA A 134 -19.04 -2.54 7.71
CA ALA A 134 -19.24 -1.24 7.09
C ALA A 134 -19.72 -0.21 8.11
N VAL A 135 -19.27 1.03 7.96
CA VAL A 135 -19.72 2.18 8.75
C VAL A 135 -20.06 3.34 7.84
N ALA A 136 -21.15 4.03 8.14
CA ALA A 136 -21.54 5.28 7.50
C ALA A 136 -22.36 6.14 8.44
N GLY A 137 -22.25 7.47 8.34
CA GLY A 137 -22.98 8.37 9.22
C GLY A 137 -22.69 9.83 8.98
N ASP A 138 -23.05 10.65 9.96
CA ASP A 138 -22.86 12.09 9.90
C ASP A 138 -21.37 12.47 9.91
N ALA A 139 -21.08 13.68 9.49
CA ALA A 139 -19.72 14.18 9.39
C ALA A 139 -19.02 14.21 10.75
N VAL A 140 -17.77 13.75 10.75
CA VAL A 140 -16.86 13.81 11.89
C VAL A 140 -15.60 14.61 11.51
N SER A 141 -14.95 15.18 12.50
CA SER A 141 -13.76 15.99 12.24
C SER A 141 -12.59 15.16 11.71
N SER A 142 -12.43 13.92 12.21
CA SER A 142 -11.36 13.01 11.83
C SER A 142 -11.67 11.58 12.31
N TRP A 143 -10.78 10.65 12.03
CA TRP A 143 -10.74 9.34 12.66
C TRP A 143 -9.30 8.96 12.95
N ARG A 144 -9.07 8.02 13.82
CA ARG A 144 -7.73 7.50 14.10
C ARG A 144 -7.76 6.11 14.70
N ASN A 145 -6.65 5.41 14.57
CA ASN A 145 -6.45 4.15 15.26
C ASN A 145 -5.92 4.41 16.68
N ALA A 146 -6.41 3.63 17.63
CA ALA A 146 -5.87 3.57 18.97
C ALA A 146 -4.92 2.37 19.08
N TYR A 147 -3.69 2.60 19.54
CA TYR A 147 -2.73 1.53 19.72
C TYR A 147 -1.70 1.82 20.81
N ASN A 148 -0.83 0.84 21.10
CA ASN A 148 0.08 0.92 22.22
C ASN A 148 1.06 2.09 22.08
N ARG A 149 1.18 2.88 23.14
CA ARG A 149 2.11 4.02 23.21
C ARG A 149 3.54 3.62 23.57
N VAL A 150 3.76 2.40 24.00
CA VAL A 150 5.09 1.90 24.37
C VAL A 150 5.84 1.52 23.07
N TYR A 151 5.97 2.53 22.23
CA TYR A 151 6.51 2.39 20.89
C TYR A 151 8.02 2.13 20.86
N TYR A 152 8.70 2.44 21.95
CA TYR A 152 10.12 2.26 22.15
C TYR A 152 10.40 1.85 23.60
N ASP A 153 10.06 0.62 23.92
CA ASP A 153 10.69 0.00 25.07
C ASP A 153 11.99 -0.64 24.58
N PRO A 154 13.17 -0.05 24.91
CA PRO A 154 14.43 -0.61 24.49
C PRO A 154 14.74 -1.96 25.17
N GLU A 155 13.98 -2.34 26.19
CA GLU A 155 14.11 -3.61 26.87
C GLU A 155 13.18 -4.69 26.30
N ASN A 156 12.07 -4.28 25.67
CA ASN A 156 11.08 -5.17 25.03
C ASN A 156 10.94 -4.80 23.56
N PHE A 157 12.00 -4.98 22.80
CA PHE A 157 12.04 -4.72 21.38
C PHE A 157 10.96 -5.49 20.59
N ASP A 158 10.53 -6.60 21.14
CA ASP A 158 9.50 -7.48 20.57
C ASP A 158 8.08 -6.92 20.63
N ASP A 159 7.88 -5.80 21.32
CA ASP A 159 6.56 -5.20 21.56
C ASP A 159 6.25 -4.04 20.61
N THR A 160 7.02 -3.90 19.55
CA THR A 160 6.96 -2.74 18.67
C THR A 160 5.97 -2.93 17.52
N GLY A 161 5.11 -1.98 17.38
CA GLY A 161 4.56 -1.54 16.11
C GLY A 161 3.28 -2.20 15.60
N HIS A 162 2.94 -3.39 15.98
CA HIS A 162 1.87 -4.15 15.31
C HIS A 162 0.51 -4.15 16.00
N ARG A 163 0.23 -3.15 16.85
CA ARG A 163 -0.86 -3.27 17.81
C ARG A 163 -1.89 -2.16 17.69
N ILE A 164 -2.68 -2.23 16.63
CA ILE A 164 -3.91 -1.46 16.56
C ILE A 164 -4.95 -2.19 17.41
N TYR A 165 -5.45 -1.51 18.45
CA TYR A 165 -6.46 -2.10 19.32
C TYR A 165 -7.87 -1.86 18.79
N THR A 166 -8.15 -0.63 18.36
CA THR A 166 -9.44 -0.22 17.87
C THR A 166 -9.34 1.11 17.14
N THR A 167 -10.44 1.58 16.59
CA THR A 167 -10.55 2.87 15.91
C THR A 167 -11.45 3.81 16.68
N THR A 168 -11.20 5.10 16.54
CA THR A 168 -12.04 6.17 17.08
C THR A 168 -12.49 7.11 15.97
N LEU A 169 -13.75 7.54 16.04
CA LEU A 169 -14.32 8.62 15.25
C LEU A 169 -14.27 9.89 16.07
N ASP A 170 -13.56 10.90 15.64
CA ASP A 170 -13.43 12.19 16.33
C ASP A 170 -14.58 13.10 15.91
N LEU A 171 -15.63 13.13 16.70
CA LEU A 171 -16.82 13.95 16.46
C LEU A 171 -16.44 15.43 16.39
N LEU A 172 -15.58 15.85 17.30
CA LEU A 172 -14.98 17.17 17.36
C LEU A 172 -13.47 17.03 17.62
N ASP A 173 -12.64 17.76 16.88
CA ASP A 173 -11.19 17.76 17.09
C ASP A 173 -10.60 19.12 16.73
N VAL A 174 -9.89 19.73 17.67
CA VAL A 174 -9.24 21.04 17.52
C VAL A 174 -7.98 20.95 16.64
N LEU A 175 -7.44 19.75 16.38
CA LEU A 175 -6.27 19.59 15.53
C LEU A 175 -6.55 20.05 14.09
N PRO A 176 -5.53 20.56 13.39
CA PRO A 176 -5.67 20.92 11.98
C PRO A 176 -6.17 19.74 11.16
N GLN A 177 -7.18 19.98 10.35
CA GLN A 177 -7.81 18.96 9.52
C GLN A 177 -7.46 19.16 8.05
N PRO A 178 -7.34 18.11 7.24
CA PRO A 178 -7.28 18.22 5.79
C PRO A 178 -8.46 19.00 5.22
N LYS A 179 -8.28 19.61 4.05
CA LYS A 179 -9.33 20.45 3.42
C LYS A 179 -10.68 19.77 3.23
N ARG A 180 -10.66 18.46 3.08
CA ARG A 180 -11.85 17.64 2.88
C ARG A 180 -12.69 17.46 4.15
N HIS A 181 -12.06 17.48 5.30
CA HIS A 181 -12.71 17.26 6.57
C HIS A 181 -13.53 18.49 7.02
N PRO A 182 -14.55 18.31 7.86
CA PRO A 182 -15.20 19.42 8.54
C PRO A 182 -14.21 20.19 9.42
N GLU A 183 -14.41 21.50 9.50
CA GLU A 183 -13.66 22.32 10.43
C GLU A 183 -14.19 22.12 11.85
N TYR A 184 -13.28 22.24 12.84
CA TYR A 184 -13.69 22.23 14.25
C TYR A 184 -14.64 23.40 14.55
N SER A 185 -15.74 23.07 15.18
CA SER A 185 -16.75 24.05 15.64
C SER A 185 -17.24 23.66 17.03
N PRO A 186 -16.87 24.39 18.09
CA PRO A 186 -17.43 24.17 19.43
C PRO A 186 -18.93 24.42 19.42
N LEU A 187 -19.64 23.88 20.43
CA LEU A 187 -21.06 24.15 20.58
C LEU A 187 -21.25 25.44 21.36
N ALA A 188 -22.12 26.29 20.84
CA ALA A 188 -22.57 27.52 21.54
C ALA A 188 -23.35 27.18 22.83
N PRO A 189 -23.50 28.13 23.74
CA PRO A 189 -24.34 27.95 24.96
C PRO A 189 -25.72 27.40 24.61
N ASN A 190 -26.10 26.29 25.27
CA ASN A 190 -27.36 25.57 25.09
C ASN A 190 -27.59 25.00 23.67
N GLU A 191 -26.62 24.99 22.81
CA GLU A 191 -26.67 24.30 21.51
C GLU A 191 -26.73 22.78 21.72
N THR A 192 -27.58 22.11 20.94
CA THR A 192 -27.60 20.65 20.86
C THR A 192 -27.10 20.24 19.49
N ARG A 193 -26.17 19.29 19.47
CA ARG A 193 -25.67 18.67 18.25
C ARG A 193 -25.79 17.16 18.33
N GLU A 194 -26.18 16.57 17.22
CA GLU A 194 -26.43 15.15 17.13
C GLU A 194 -25.60 14.54 16.02
N TRP A 195 -25.21 13.27 16.21
CA TRP A 195 -24.54 12.44 15.20
C TRP A 195 -25.21 11.08 15.18
N LYS A 196 -25.45 10.57 13.98
CA LYS A 196 -25.97 9.22 13.75
C LYS A 196 -24.95 8.43 12.92
N PHE A 197 -24.61 7.24 13.39
CA PHE A 197 -23.78 6.28 12.67
C PHE A 197 -24.52 4.97 12.50
N THR A 198 -24.33 4.31 11.37
CA THR A 198 -24.88 2.99 11.07
C THR A 198 -23.73 2.03 10.79
N PHE A 199 -23.78 0.86 11.41
CA PHE A 199 -22.83 -0.23 11.23
C PHE A 199 -23.56 -1.43 10.66
N GLY A 200 -23.01 -2.02 9.58
CA GLY A 200 -23.61 -3.17 8.91
C GLY A 200 -22.57 -4.21 8.53
N ILE A 201 -22.96 -5.47 8.42
CA ILE A 201 -22.10 -6.53 7.88
C ILE A 201 -22.35 -6.65 6.38
N CYS A 202 -21.27 -6.73 5.62
CA CYS A 202 -21.28 -6.93 4.17
C CYS A 202 -20.31 -8.06 3.82
N SER A 203 -20.73 -8.96 2.96
CA SER A 203 -19.93 -10.12 2.54
C SER A 203 -19.19 -9.89 1.23
N ASP A 204 -19.63 -8.89 0.45
CA ASP A 204 -19.07 -8.54 -0.84
C ASP A 204 -19.28 -7.06 -1.20
N ASP A 205 -18.70 -6.65 -2.32
CA ASP A 205 -18.81 -5.27 -2.82
C ASP A 205 -20.24 -4.85 -3.16
N PRO A 206 -21.08 -5.66 -3.81
CA PRO A 206 -22.48 -5.34 -4.03
C PRO A 206 -23.22 -4.99 -2.74
N GLU A 207 -23.06 -5.77 -1.68
CA GLU A 207 -23.66 -5.51 -0.36
C GLU A 207 -23.11 -4.25 0.26
N LEU A 208 -21.79 -4.02 0.18
CA LEU A 208 -21.14 -2.81 0.68
C LEU A 208 -21.70 -1.54 0.01
N TYR A 209 -21.82 -1.55 -1.32
CA TYR A 209 -22.37 -0.41 -2.05
C TYR A 209 -23.86 -0.20 -1.76
N ALA A 210 -24.64 -1.28 -1.63
CA ALA A 210 -26.04 -1.19 -1.24
C ALA A 210 -26.22 -0.63 0.17
N PHE A 211 -25.33 -0.98 1.10
CA PHE A 211 -25.30 -0.42 2.45
C PHE A 211 -25.10 1.11 2.42
N TYR A 212 -24.15 1.61 1.65
CA TYR A 212 -23.92 3.06 1.56
C TYR A 212 -25.08 3.77 0.86
N GLU A 213 -25.62 3.23 -0.21
CA GLU A 213 -26.76 3.84 -0.89
C GLU A 213 -27.98 3.93 0.06
N LYS A 214 -28.24 2.88 0.84
CA LYS A 214 -29.32 2.87 1.82
C LYS A 214 -29.09 3.87 2.96
N THR A 215 -27.88 3.93 3.51
CA THR A 215 -27.57 4.70 4.72
C THR A 215 -27.33 6.17 4.43
N LEU A 216 -26.62 6.50 3.34
CA LEU A 216 -26.22 7.85 2.97
C LEU A 216 -27.10 8.46 1.87
N GLY A 217 -27.88 7.65 1.15
CA GLY A 217 -28.49 8.07 -0.10
C GLY A 217 -27.46 8.40 -1.18
N LEU A 218 -26.22 8.01 -0.97
CA LEU A 218 -25.09 8.28 -1.86
C LEU A 218 -24.22 7.03 -2.01
N MET A 219 -24.14 6.51 -3.24
CA MET A 219 -23.22 5.43 -3.57
C MET A 219 -21.82 6.01 -3.84
N PRO A 220 -20.75 5.40 -3.33
CA PRO A 220 -19.38 5.77 -3.69
C PRO A 220 -19.16 5.75 -5.20
N LEU A 221 -18.34 6.66 -5.68
CA LEU A 221 -18.03 6.75 -7.11
C LEU A 221 -17.29 5.51 -7.60
N ARG A 222 -17.72 4.97 -8.72
CA ARG A 222 -17.09 3.82 -9.39
C ARG A 222 -16.65 4.22 -10.78
N LEU A 223 -15.40 3.96 -11.11
CA LEU A 223 -14.80 4.27 -12.40
C LEU A 223 -14.24 2.98 -13.03
N LYS A 224 -14.14 2.94 -14.34
CA LYS A 224 -13.49 1.84 -15.04
C LYS A 224 -11.97 1.89 -14.89
N LYS A 225 -11.40 3.09 -14.80
CA LYS A 225 -9.98 3.36 -14.57
C LYS A 225 -9.82 4.56 -13.64
N TRP A 226 -8.87 4.49 -12.74
CA TRP A 226 -8.52 5.58 -11.84
C TRP A 226 -7.25 6.33 -12.30
N THR A 227 -6.37 5.62 -13.00
CA THR A 227 -5.23 6.20 -13.69
C THR A 227 -5.46 6.12 -15.19
N LEU A 228 -5.47 7.28 -15.82
CA LEU A 228 -5.80 7.51 -17.22
C LEU A 228 -4.56 7.94 -18.00
N GLU A 229 -4.63 7.81 -19.31
CA GLU A 229 -3.62 8.31 -20.24
C GLU A 229 -4.16 9.49 -21.02
N GLU A 230 -3.27 10.32 -21.58
CA GLU A 230 -3.65 11.50 -22.36
C GLU A 230 -4.68 11.17 -23.44
N GLY A 231 -5.75 11.95 -23.51
CA GLY A 231 -6.83 11.82 -24.47
C GLY A 231 -7.93 10.81 -24.08
N GLU A 232 -7.76 10.08 -22.97
CA GLU A 232 -8.82 9.23 -22.42
C GLU A 232 -9.92 10.07 -21.75
N LYS A 233 -11.05 9.43 -21.47
CA LYS A 233 -12.20 10.02 -20.79
C LYS A 233 -12.43 9.33 -19.47
N ILE A 234 -13.05 10.04 -18.53
CA ILE A 234 -13.54 9.42 -17.30
C ILE A 234 -14.76 8.56 -17.65
N GLU A 235 -14.66 7.26 -17.42
CA GLU A 235 -15.75 6.32 -17.63
C GLU A 235 -16.35 5.90 -16.28
N PHE A 236 -17.56 6.39 -16.02
CA PHE A 236 -18.29 6.09 -14.80
C PHE A 236 -18.95 4.71 -14.88
N ALA A 237 -18.73 3.88 -13.86
CA ALA A 237 -19.39 2.60 -13.70
C ALA A 237 -20.61 2.77 -12.78
N GLY A 238 -21.75 3.12 -13.36
CA GLY A 238 -23.01 3.36 -12.66
C GLY A 238 -23.60 4.75 -12.89
N LYS A 239 -24.78 5.01 -12.31
CA LYS A 239 -25.44 6.33 -12.41
C LYS A 239 -25.01 7.21 -11.25
N SER A 240 -24.24 8.23 -11.50
CA SER A 240 -24.04 9.33 -10.57
C SER A 240 -24.99 10.49 -10.89
N ARG A 241 -25.51 11.15 -9.85
CA ARG A 241 -26.55 12.17 -10.02
C ARG A 241 -26.01 13.57 -10.29
N GLU A 242 -24.99 13.97 -9.55
CA GLU A 242 -24.32 15.28 -9.72
C GLU A 242 -22.82 15.03 -9.80
N ILE A 243 -22.20 15.43 -10.91
CA ILE A 243 -20.76 15.31 -11.12
C ILE A 243 -20.21 16.66 -11.54
N SER A 244 -19.13 17.06 -10.92
CA SER A 244 -18.28 18.17 -11.35
C SER A 244 -16.84 17.69 -11.50
N VAL A 245 -16.13 18.15 -12.51
CA VAL A 245 -14.73 17.79 -12.74
C VAL A 245 -13.91 19.07 -12.84
N VAL A 246 -12.76 19.08 -12.15
CA VAL A 246 -11.82 20.20 -12.18
C VAL A 246 -10.45 19.67 -12.63
N SER A 247 -9.86 20.32 -13.62
CA SER A 247 -8.55 19.99 -14.18
C SER A 247 -7.40 20.27 -13.21
N PRO A 248 -6.18 19.76 -13.47
CA PRO A 248 -4.99 20.08 -12.68
C PRO A 248 -4.68 21.59 -12.59
N SER A 249 -5.04 22.36 -13.62
CA SER A 249 -4.93 23.83 -13.63
C SER A 249 -6.05 24.55 -12.86
N GLY A 250 -7.00 23.82 -12.27
CA GLY A 250 -8.12 24.39 -11.51
C GLY A 250 -9.32 24.83 -12.35
N GLN A 251 -9.39 24.46 -13.62
CA GLN A 251 -10.49 24.83 -14.50
C GLN A 251 -11.62 23.79 -14.46
N PRO A 252 -12.89 24.19 -14.34
CA PRO A 252 -14.01 23.29 -14.54
C PRO A 252 -14.02 22.75 -15.98
N ILE A 253 -14.29 21.45 -16.12
CA ILE A 253 -14.40 20.79 -17.42
C ILE A 253 -15.65 19.91 -17.48
N ASP A 254 -16.09 19.61 -18.71
CA ASP A 254 -17.15 18.62 -18.92
C ASP A 254 -16.71 17.23 -18.52
N ALA A 255 -17.54 16.49 -17.76
CA ALA A 255 -17.21 15.16 -17.27
C ALA A 255 -17.00 14.11 -18.38
N GLY A 256 -17.53 14.35 -19.58
CA GLY A 256 -17.35 13.53 -20.79
C GLY A 256 -16.21 13.98 -21.70
N ALA A 257 -15.48 15.04 -21.33
CA ALA A 257 -14.38 15.53 -22.13
C ALA A 257 -13.19 14.56 -22.16
N SER A 258 -12.42 14.61 -23.25
CA SER A 258 -11.10 13.95 -23.29
C SER A 258 -10.10 14.75 -22.46
N LEU A 259 -9.37 14.06 -21.58
CA LEU A 259 -8.43 14.65 -20.64
C LEU A 259 -7.04 14.79 -21.30
N THR A 260 -6.53 16.01 -21.40
CA THR A 260 -5.29 16.30 -22.12
C THR A 260 -4.19 16.91 -21.26
N GLU A 261 -4.52 17.37 -20.04
CA GLU A 261 -3.57 17.93 -19.10
C GLU A 261 -3.06 16.81 -18.18
N PHE A 262 -1.76 16.67 -18.05
CA PHE A 262 -1.19 15.71 -17.09
C PHE A 262 -1.37 16.20 -15.65
N GLY A 263 -1.73 15.27 -14.76
CA GLY A 263 -1.89 15.55 -13.34
C GLY A 263 -3.22 15.09 -12.75
N LEU A 264 -3.52 15.60 -11.56
CA LEU A 264 -4.65 15.20 -10.75
C LEU A 264 -5.91 15.98 -11.12
N TYR A 265 -6.93 15.29 -11.59
CA TYR A 265 -8.28 15.82 -11.79
C TYR A 265 -9.13 15.53 -10.57
N LYS A 266 -9.79 16.53 -10.04
CA LYS A 266 -10.71 16.39 -8.90
C LYS A 266 -12.13 16.20 -9.38
N ILE A 267 -12.85 15.28 -8.79
CA ILE A 267 -14.22 14.94 -9.08
C ILE A 267 -15.06 15.19 -7.83
N GLY A 268 -15.98 16.15 -7.89
CA GLY A 268 -17.01 16.29 -6.89
C GLY A 268 -18.25 15.50 -7.32
N TYR A 269 -18.83 14.72 -6.40
CA TYR A 269 -20.05 13.98 -6.66
C TYR A 269 -21.00 14.02 -5.46
N GLY A 270 -22.31 13.87 -5.68
CA GLY A 270 -23.27 13.98 -4.60
C GLY A 270 -24.72 13.77 -5.01
N ASN A 271 -25.63 14.02 -4.06
CA ASN A 271 -27.08 13.93 -4.21
C ASN A 271 -27.82 15.19 -3.73
N GLY A 272 -27.11 16.32 -3.56
CA GLY A 272 -27.65 17.57 -3.05
C GLY A 272 -27.52 17.74 -1.53
N GLU A 273 -27.73 16.68 -0.75
CA GLU A 273 -27.57 16.68 0.71
C GLU A 273 -26.15 16.28 1.13
N ARG A 274 -25.63 15.26 0.50
CA ARG A 274 -24.29 14.71 0.77
C ARG A 274 -23.40 14.91 -0.45
N ARG A 275 -22.17 15.31 -0.18
CA ARG A 275 -21.13 15.53 -1.20
C ARG A 275 -19.84 14.88 -0.78
N ALA A 276 -19.21 14.22 -1.75
CA ALA A 276 -17.94 13.57 -1.60
C ALA A 276 -16.99 13.97 -2.73
N GLU A 277 -15.71 13.75 -2.50
CA GLU A 277 -14.66 14.03 -3.47
C GLU A 277 -13.99 12.73 -3.92
N ALA A 278 -13.61 12.71 -5.18
CA ALA A 278 -12.78 11.68 -5.78
C ALA A 278 -11.70 12.34 -6.63
N CYS A 279 -10.68 11.58 -7.00
CA CYS A 279 -9.71 12.06 -7.97
C CYS A 279 -9.23 10.95 -8.90
N VAL A 280 -8.94 11.35 -10.14
CA VAL A 280 -8.30 10.53 -11.15
C VAL A 280 -7.02 11.21 -11.61
N TYR A 281 -6.11 10.44 -12.14
CA TYR A 281 -4.82 10.93 -12.58
C TYR A 281 -4.60 10.66 -14.06
N VAL A 282 -4.24 11.70 -14.81
CA VAL A 282 -3.75 11.56 -16.17
C VAL A 282 -2.24 11.56 -16.14
N ARG A 283 -1.65 10.42 -16.46
CA ARG A 283 -0.21 10.21 -16.33
C ARG A 283 0.56 10.44 -17.62
N PRO A 284 1.82 10.89 -17.53
CA PRO A 284 2.80 10.75 -18.61
C PRO A 284 3.04 9.28 -19.00
N SER A 285 3.76 9.08 -20.08
CA SER A 285 4.17 7.74 -20.51
C SER A 285 5.18 7.10 -19.53
N SER A 286 5.30 5.78 -19.59
CA SER A 286 6.26 5.03 -18.78
C SER A 286 7.73 5.44 -19.01
N ASP A 287 8.05 5.97 -20.20
CA ASP A 287 9.38 6.52 -20.50
C ASP A 287 9.76 7.63 -19.51
N PHE A 288 8.84 8.57 -19.25
CA PHE A 288 9.08 9.68 -18.33
C PHE A 288 9.42 9.22 -16.93
N TYR A 289 8.62 8.31 -16.37
CA TYR A 289 8.82 7.85 -15.00
C TYR A 289 10.12 7.06 -14.84
N LEU A 290 10.43 6.17 -15.77
CA LEU A 290 11.64 5.35 -15.67
C LEU A 290 12.90 6.21 -15.83
N GLU A 291 12.89 7.16 -16.74
CA GLU A 291 14.00 8.11 -16.92
C GLU A 291 14.18 8.99 -15.69
N THR A 292 13.09 9.54 -15.15
CA THR A 292 13.10 10.38 -13.95
C THR A 292 13.65 9.62 -12.74
N ALA A 293 13.20 8.39 -12.52
CA ALA A 293 13.68 7.57 -11.41
C ALA A 293 15.16 7.19 -11.56
N ALA A 294 15.60 6.88 -12.76
CA ALA A 294 17.01 6.59 -13.01
C ALA A 294 17.92 7.79 -12.72
N LYS A 295 17.50 9.00 -13.13
CA LYS A 295 18.21 10.24 -12.83
C LYS A 295 18.20 10.57 -11.35
N SER A 296 17.04 10.50 -10.70
CA SER A 296 16.90 10.70 -9.26
C SER A 296 17.83 9.79 -8.46
N ALA A 297 17.86 8.49 -8.80
CA ALA A 297 18.74 7.55 -8.14
C ALA A 297 20.24 7.88 -8.33
N LEU A 298 20.63 8.44 -9.47
CA LEU A 298 21.99 8.89 -9.72
C LEU A 298 22.35 10.21 -9.04
N GLU A 299 21.39 11.03 -8.66
CA GLU A 299 21.63 12.27 -7.92
C GLU A 299 21.83 12.02 -6.42
N ARG A 300 21.44 10.86 -5.92
CA ARG A 300 21.61 10.50 -4.51
C ARG A 300 23.08 10.20 -4.20
N GLU A 301 23.46 10.45 -2.95
CA GLU A 301 24.82 10.09 -2.48
C GLU A 301 25.01 8.57 -2.51
N GLU A 302 26.22 8.17 -2.87
CA GLU A 302 26.62 6.77 -2.84
C GLU A 302 26.87 6.35 -1.39
N PHE A 303 26.26 5.27 -0.98
CA PHE A 303 26.54 4.65 0.29
C PHE A 303 26.38 3.12 0.19
N SER A 304 27.01 2.40 1.12
CA SER A 304 26.76 0.98 1.34
C SER A 304 26.11 0.79 2.71
N SER A 305 25.17 -0.10 2.77
CA SER A 305 24.46 -0.45 3.98
C SER A 305 24.35 -1.97 4.07
N THR A 306 23.99 -2.50 5.23
CA THR A 306 23.69 -3.92 5.38
C THR A 306 22.23 -4.25 5.06
N ASN A 307 21.45 -3.26 4.66
CA ASN A 307 20.04 -3.42 4.30
C ASN A 307 19.81 -3.35 2.80
N CYS A 308 19.10 -4.33 2.27
CA CYS A 308 18.83 -4.49 0.84
C CYS A 308 18.10 -3.30 0.23
N GLU A 309 17.20 -2.68 0.96
CA GLU A 309 16.40 -1.54 0.50
C GLU A 309 17.28 -0.36 0.09
N SER A 310 18.44 -0.18 0.72
CA SER A 310 19.38 0.87 0.36
C SER A 310 20.03 0.67 -1.02
N TYR A 311 19.90 -0.51 -1.62
CA TYR A 311 20.43 -0.83 -2.97
C TYR A 311 19.41 -0.59 -4.07
N TYR A 312 18.16 -0.37 -3.78
CA TYR A 312 17.06 -0.31 -4.75
C TYR A 312 17.22 0.80 -5.80
N GLY A 313 18.00 1.83 -5.51
CA GLY A 313 18.33 2.85 -6.51
C GLY A 313 19.00 2.29 -7.79
N PHE A 314 19.64 1.12 -7.74
CA PHE A 314 20.17 0.46 -8.92
C PHE A 314 19.09 -0.09 -9.85
N PHE A 315 17.90 -0.41 -9.34
CA PHE A 315 16.82 -0.97 -10.15
C PHE A 315 16.35 -0.02 -11.27
N PRO A 316 15.89 1.22 -10.99
CA PRO A 316 15.49 2.12 -12.07
C PRO A 316 16.63 2.45 -13.03
N ILE A 317 17.87 2.57 -12.54
CA ILE A 317 19.04 2.86 -13.38
C ILE A 317 19.21 1.78 -14.43
N PHE A 318 19.30 0.51 -14.01
CA PHE A 318 19.54 -0.58 -14.97
C PHE A 318 18.28 -0.99 -15.75
N ALA A 319 17.09 -0.82 -15.19
CA ALA A 319 15.85 -1.00 -15.95
C ALA A 319 15.73 0.00 -17.12
N TYR A 320 16.14 1.26 -16.90
CA TYR A 320 16.24 2.28 -17.94
C TYR A 320 17.31 1.91 -18.99
N LEU A 321 18.51 1.55 -18.54
CA LEU A 321 19.63 1.20 -19.42
C LEU A 321 19.42 -0.11 -20.21
N CYS A 322 18.55 -0.99 -19.77
CA CYS A 322 18.12 -2.15 -20.56
C CYS A 322 17.35 -1.73 -21.85
N ARG A 323 16.84 -0.50 -21.89
CA ARG A 323 15.98 0.01 -22.97
C ARG A 323 16.59 1.17 -23.73
N VAL A 324 17.51 1.92 -23.14
CA VAL A 324 18.10 3.13 -23.70
C VAL A 324 19.60 3.05 -23.66
N ASN A 325 20.24 3.32 -24.81
CA ASN A 325 21.69 3.45 -24.88
C ASN A 325 22.10 4.89 -24.51
N ASP A 326 22.26 5.16 -23.20
CA ASP A 326 22.75 6.44 -22.68
C ASP A 326 24.17 6.21 -22.11
N GLU A 327 25.19 6.57 -22.87
CA GLU A 327 26.59 6.34 -22.50
C GLU A 327 27.01 7.05 -21.21
N LYS A 328 26.44 8.23 -20.92
CA LYS A 328 26.75 8.99 -19.71
C LYS A 328 26.18 8.31 -18.48
N ILE A 329 24.89 7.97 -18.51
CA ILE A 329 24.22 7.24 -17.42
C ILE A 329 24.87 5.86 -17.26
N MET A 330 25.17 5.16 -18.37
CA MET A 330 25.81 3.86 -18.35
C MET A 330 27.18 3.90 -17.65
N SER A 331 28.02 4.86 -17.98
CA SER A 331 29.35 4.99 -17.38
C SER A 331 29.29 5.26 -15.89
N GLU A 332 28.38 6.12 -15.46
CA GLU A 332 28.17 6.43 -14.04
C GLU A 332 27.55 5.26 -13.28
N ALA A 333 26.59 4.56 -13.88
CA ALA A 333 25.97 3.37 -13.30
C ALA A 333 26.99 2.25 -13.05
N ILE A 334 27.86 1.98 -14.04
CA ILE A 334 28.94 1.01 -13.92
C ILE A 334 29.91 1.44 -12.79
N ARG A 335 30.35 2.68 -12.79
CA ARG A 335 31.24 3.21 -11.76
C ARG A 335 30.67 3.03 -10.34
N ARG A 336 29.39 3.35 -10.15
CA ARG A 336 28.71 3.21 -8.84
C ARG A 336 28.54 1.76 -8.44
N LEU A 337 28.12 0.91 -9.38
CA LEU A 337 27.94 -0.51 -9.09
C LEU A 337 29.29 -1.17 -8.76
N ASP A 338 30.34 -0.88 -9.53
CA ASP A 338 31.66 -1.43 -9.24
C ASP A 338 32.22 -0.95 -7.90
N LYS A 339 32.00 0.31 -7.53
CA LYS A 339 32.34 0.81 -6.20
C LYS A 339 31.55 0.09 -5.10
N PHE A 340 30.24 -0.06 -5.26
CA PHE A 340 29.40 -0.80 -4.32
C PHE A 340 29.90 -2.25 -4.16
N LEU A 341 30.14 -2.96 -5.26
CA LEU A 341 30.63 -4.33 -5.23
C LEU A 341 32.02 -4.43 -4.55
N SER A 342 32.90 -3.46 -4.75
CA SER A 342 34.25 -3.47 -4.17
C SER A 342 34.26 -3.32 -2.64
N VAL A 343 33.23 -2.73 -2.05
CA VAL A 343 33.12 -2.57 -0.58
C VAL A 343 32.21 -3.62 0.05
N THR A 344 31.36 -4.24 -0.74
CA THR A 344 30.34 -5.18 -0.27
C THR A 344 30.78 -6.64 -0.40
N LEU A 345 31.59 -6.96 -1.43
CA LEU A 345 32.01 -8.32 -1.73
C LEU A 345 33.38 -8.68 -1.14
N THR A 346 33.57 -9.96 -0.90
CA THR A 346 34.89 -10.55 -0.66
C THR A 346 35.80 -10.37 -1.88
N ALA A 347 37.12 -10.43 -1.68
CA ALA A 347 38.10 -10.20 -2.76
C ALA A 347 37.97 -11.17 -3.94
N ASP A 348 37.43 -12.34 -3.72
CA ASP A 348 37.18 -13.36 -4.77
C ASP A 348 35.76 -13.25 -5.39
N GLU A 349 34.98 -12.25 -4.96
CA GLU A 349 33.61 -11.98 -5.45
C GLU A 349 32.62 -13.14 -5.26
N THR A 350 32.85 -14.00 -4.26
CA THR A 350 32.04 -15.20 -4.03
C THR A 350 31.00 -15.02 -2.94
N ASN A 351 31.12 -13.97 -2.09
CA ASN A 351 30.18 -13.69 -1.00
C ASN A 351 30.26 -12.23 -0.57
N PHE A 352 29.37 -11.81 0.31
CA PHE A 352 29.48 -10.54 1.00
C PHE A 352 30.56 -10.58 2.08
N VAL A 353 31.20 -9.44 2.33
CA VAL A 353 32.04 -9.27 3.52
C VAL A 353 31.18 -9.31 4.79
N PRO A 354 31.73 -9.71 5.95
CA PRO A 354 30.94 -9.81 7.18
C PRO A 354 30.19 -8.51 7.55
N ALA A 355 30.79 -7.36 7.26
CA ALA A 355 30.15 -6.05 7.52
C ALA A 355 28.92 -5.77 6.64
N ALA A 356 28.76 -6.48 5.52
CA ALA A 356 27.60 -6.37 4.63
C ALA A 356 26.51 -7.42 4.91
N ASN A 357 26.61 -8.09 6.05
CA ASN A 357 25.64 -9.07 6.54
C ASN A 357 25.29 -10.17 5.51
N PRO A 358 26.25 -11.09 5.22
CA PRO A 358 26.07 -12.15 4.23
C PRO A 358 24.99 -13.17 4.61
N GLU A 359 24.56 -13.16 5.86
CA GLU A 359 23.52 -14.07 6.35
C GLU A 359 22.10 -13.61 6.02
N ARG A 360 21.91 -12.31 5.70
CA ARG A 360 20.61 -11.81 5.25
C ARG A 360 20.37 -12.20 3.79
N VAL A 361 19.56 -13.24 3.58
CA VAL A 361 19.27 -13.80 2.25
C VAL A 361 18.68 -12.76 1.31
N GLN A 362 17.83 -11.85 1.81
CA GLN A 362 17.27 -10.76 1.02
C GLN A 362 18.34 -9.79 0.50
N ASN A 363 19.43 -9.56 1.23
CA ASN A 363 20.54 -8.74 0.73
C ASN A 363 21.19 -9.37 -0.49
N LEU A 364 21.49 -10.68 -0.40
CA LEU A 364 22.06 -11.46 -1.49
C LEU A 364 21.12 -11.49 -2.70
N SER A 365 19.84 -11.81 -2.48
CA SER A 365 18.85 -11.93 -3.55
C SER A 365 18.59 -10.61 -4.27
N THR A 366 18.57 -9.50 -3.55
CA THR A 366 18.45 -8.16 -4.15
C THR A 366 19.61 -7.86 -5.08
N VAL A 367 20.85 -8.13 -4.65
CA VAL A 367 22.03 -7.89 -5.48
C VAL A 367 22.08 -8.85 -6.68
N VAL A 368 21.59 -10.08 -6.54
CA VAL A 368 21.39 -10.98 -7.70
C VAL A 368 20.50 -10.33 -8.76
N SER A 369 19.34 -9.81 -8.37
CA SER A 369 18.42 -9.13 -9.29
C SER A 369 19.04 -7.88 -9.93
N ILE A 370 19.77 -7.06 -9.16
CA ILE A 370 20.49 -5.89 -9.67
C ILE A 370 21.53 -6.31 -10.72
N LEU A 371 22.32 -7.33 -10.44
CA LEU A 371 23.39 -7.81 -11.34
C LEU A 371 22.83 -8.44 -12.61
N VAL A 372 21.69 -9.10 -12.55
CA VAL A 372 20.96 -9.60 -13.73
C VAL A 372 20.56 -8.42 -14.64
N LEU A 373 19.99 -7.36 -14.08
CA LEU A 373 19.65 -6.16 -14.86
C LEU A 373 20.91 -5.47 -15.41
N ALA A 374 21.94 -5.35 -14.58
CA ALA A 374 23.21 -4.76 -14.99
C ALA A 374 23.86 -5.54 -16.14
N HIS A 375 23.87 -6.88 -16.10
CA HIS A 375 24.34 -7.71 -17.20
C HIS A 375 23.50 -7.51 -18.47
N ARG A 376 22.17 -7.46 -18.35
CA ARG A 376 21.28 -7.18 -19.49
C ARG A 376 21.58 -5.85 -20.16
N ALA A 377 21.81 -4.80 -19.36
CA ALA A 377 22.08 -3.46 -19.84
C ALA A 377 23.49 -3.33 -20.45
N THR A 378 24.52 -3.87 -19.76
CA THR A 378 25.94 -3.60 -20.09
C THR A 378 26.61 -4.68 -20.90
N LYS A 379 26.10 -5.93 -20.90
CA LYS A 379 26.71 -7.15 -21.41
C LYS A 379 28.07 -7.51 -20.75
N ILE A 380 28.36 -6.91 -19.57
CA ILE A 380 29.59 -7.21 -18.81
C ILE A 380 29.44 -8.58 -18.13
N LYS A 381 30.16 -9.58 -18.59
CA LYS A 381 30.06 -10.96 -18.09
C LYS A 381 30.39 -11.12 -16.61
N ARG A 382 31.25 -10.25 -16.04
CA ARG A 382 31.58 -10.25 -14.61
C ARG A 382 30.30 -10.14 -13.74
N TYR A 383 29.32 -9.30 -14.10
CA TYR A 383 28.11 -9.16 -13.35
C TYR A 383 27.27 -10.44 -13.30
N LEU A 384 27.19 -11.17 -14.42
CA LEU A 384 26.50 -12.48 -14.42
C LEU A 384 27.26 -13.52 -13.59
N THR A 385 28.60 -13.49 -13.61
CA THR A 385 29.44 -14.37 -12.79
C THR A 385 29.21 -14.12 -11.30
N ILE A 386 29.20 -12.84 -10.86
CA ILE A 386 28.91 -12.48 -9.47
C ILE A 386 27.47 -12.86 -9.10
N ALA A 387 26.49 -12.62 -9.99
CA ALA A 387 25.11 -13.02 -9.76
C ALA A 387 24.97 -14.53 -9.51
N LYS A 388 25.73 -15.36 -10.25
CA LYS A 388 25.81 -16.82 -10.01
C LYS A 388 26.38 -17.13 -8.64
N ASN A 389 27.53 -16.53 -8.30
CA ASN A 389 28.19 -16.75 -7.01
C ASN A 389 27.24 -16.42 -5.83
N LEU A 390 26.57 -15.27 -5.88
CA LEU A 390 25.61 -14.87 -4.84
C LEU A 390 24.34 -15.73 -4.87
N GLY A 391 23.85 -16.11 -6.04
CA GLY A 391 22.75 -17.06 -6.19
C GLY A 391 23.07 -18.42 -5.56
N ASP A 392 24.33 -18.87 -5.66
CA ASP A 392 24.80 -20.06 -4.98
C ASP A 392 24.75 -19.91 -3.45
N ARG A 393 25.09 -18.72 -2.91
CA ARG A 393 24.95 -18.44 -1.47
C ARG A 393 23.47 -18.45 -1.02
N VAL A 394 22.56 -17.91 -1.85
CA VAL A 394 21.12 -18.03 -1.57
C VAL A 394 20.70 -19.50 -1.50
N ILE A 395 21.15 -20.32 -2.44
CA ILE A 395 20.87 -21.78 -2.42
C ILE A 395 21.49 -22.47 -1.19
N ASP A 396 22.68 -22.08 -0.78
CA ASP A 396 23.35 -22.66 0.39
C ASP A 396 22.58 -22.39 1.71
N SER A 397 21.73 -21.34 1.74
CA SER A 397 20.84 -21.05 2.88
C SER A 397 19.53 -21.85 2.88
N GLN A 398 19.28 -22.64 1.82
CA GLN A 398 18.04 -23.37 1.65
C GLN A 398 18.05 -24.68 2.47
N HIS A 399 17.05 -24.83 3.33
CA HIS A 399 16.86 -26.03 4.14
C HIS A 399 16.08 -27.12 3.38
N SER A 400 15.94 -28.29 4.03
CA SER A 400 15.29 -29.47 3.45
C SER A 400 13.80 -29.28 3.18
N ASP A 401 13.14 -28.40 3.91
CA ASP A 401 11.73 -27.98 3.71
C ASP A 401 11.53 -27.05 2.52
N GLY A 402 12.63 -26.60 1.90
CA GLY A 402 12.61 -25.68 0.76
C GLY A 402 12.78 -24.21 1.14
N ALA A 403 12.54 -23.82 2.38
CA ALA A 403 12.67 -22.44 2.83
C ALA A 403 14.14 -21.98 2.90
N TYR A 404 14.35 -20.67 2.75
CA TYR A 404 15.64 -20.03 3.00
C TYR A 404 15.64 -19.53 4.45
N TYR A 405 16.71 -19.82 5.20
CA TYR A 405 16.83 -19.42 6.59
C TYR A 405 18.06 -18.56 6.84
N CYS A 406 17.88 -17.56 7.71
CA CYS A 406 18.95 -16.79 8.29
C CYS A 406 18.72 -16.72 9.80
N ARG A 407 19.70 -17.13 10.61
CA ARG A 407 19.61 -17.08 12.08
C ARG A 407 18.34 -17.70 12.66
N GLY A 408 17.81 -18.72 12.01
CA GLY A 408 16.55 -19.35 12.41
C GLY A 408 15.28 -18.69 11.89
N VAL A 409 15.39 -17.59 11.15
CA VAL A 409 14.27 -16.88 10.54
C VAL A 409 14.06 -17.33 9.11
N HIS A 410 12.80 -17.48 8.73
CA HIS A 410 12.39 -17.89 7.38
C HIS A 410 12.37 -16.70 6.43
N TYR A 411 13.11 -16.81 5.31
CA TYR A 411 13.23 -15.73 4.32
C TYR A 411 12.71 -16.09 2.93
N ALA A 412 11.90 -17.11 2.79
CA ALA A 412 11.43 -17.52 1.47
C ALA A 412 10.54 -16.48 0.78
N CYS A 413 9.88 -15.62 1.56
CA CYS A 413 8.96 -14.61 1.05
C CYS A 413 9.52 -13.18 1.11
N VAL A 414 10.39 -12.85 2.08
CA VAL A 414 10.92 -11.49 2.20
C VAL A 414 11.76 -11.13 0.98
N ILE A 415 11.39 -10.04 0.30
CA ILE A 415 12.10 -9.54 -0.88
C ILE A 415 12.35 -10.65 -1.92
N TYR A 416 11.36 -11.48 -2.07
CA TYR A 416 11.17 -12.48 -3.12
C TYR A 416 12.46 -13.21 -3.58
N PRO A 417 13.20 -13.94 -2.69
CA PRO A 417 14.43 -14.62 -3.11
C PRO A 417 14.21 -15.60 -4.26
N ALA A 418 13.08 -16.31 -4.28
CA ALA A 418 12.75 -17.21 -5.38
C ALA A 418 12.57 -16.46 -6.71
N LYS A 419 11.93 -15.26 -6.71
CA LYS A 419 11.85 -14.43 -7.93
C LYS A 419 13.24 -14.04 -8.42
N SER A 420 14.16 -13.67 -7.53
CA SER A 420 15.53 -13.31 -7.89
C SER A 420 16.28 -14.47 -8.55
N LEU A 421 16.10 -15.70 -8.03
CA LEU A 421 16.68 -16.90 -8.64
C LEU A 421 16.02 -17.25 -9.99
N VAL A 422 14.72 -16.99 -10.17
CA VAL A 422 14.05 -17.12 -11.47
C VAL A 422 14.60 -16.11 -12.46
N GLU A 423 14.80 -14.85 -12.06
CA GLU A 423 15.41 -13.82 -12.91
C GLU A 423 16.83 -14.21 -13.36
N LEU A 424 17.62 -14.78 -12.43
CA LEU A 424 18.96 -15.31 -12.74
C LEU A 424 18.89 -16.50 -13.70
N ALA A 425 17.99 -17.45 -13.45
CA ALA A 425 17.79 -18.62 -14.30
C ALA A 425 17.41 -18.21 -15.74
N ASP A 426 16.48 -17.28 -15.89
CA ASP A 426 16.09 -16.75 -17.20
C ASP A 426 17.27 -16.09 -17.93
N GLU A 427 18.12 -15.36 -17.22
CA GLU A 427 19.28 -14.71 -17.82
C GLU A 427 20.37 -15.71 -18.23
N LEU A 428 20.57 -16.75 -17.44
CA LEU A 428 21.49 -17.84 -17.79
C LEU A 428 21.04 -18.58 -19.04
N VAL A 429 19.74 -18.90 -19.15
CA VAL A 429 19.15 -19.51 -20.36
C VAL A 429 19.40 -18.63 -21.59
N ARG A 430 19.14 -17.30 -21.47
CA ARG A 430 19.42 -16.34 -22.56
C ARG A 430 20.90 -16.28 -22.95
N SER A 431 21.77 -16.52 -21.98
CA SER A 431 23.22 -16.54 -22.18
C SER A 431 23.76 -17.93 -22.64
N GLY A 432 22.88 -18.92 -22.82
CA GLY A 432 23.25 -20.27 -23.21
C GLY A 432 23.88 -21.10 -22.09
N GLU A 433 23.67 -20.71 -20.82
CA GLU A 433 24.21 -21.39 -19.65
C GLU A 433 23.17 -22.27 -18.96
N ASN A 434 23.60 -23.22 -18.15
CA ASN A 434 22.71 -24.08 -17.37
C ASN A 434 22.13 -23.33 -16.18
N ALA A 435 20.81 -23.31 -16.10
CA ALA A 435 20.03 -22.61 -15.07
C ALA A 435 19.31 -23.55 -14.07
N GLY A 436 19.37 -24.87 -14.28
CA GLY A 436 18.51 -25.85 -13.59
C GLY A 436 18.54 -25.72 -12.07
N ARG A 437 19.72 -25.60 -11.47
CA ARG A 437 19.85 -25.53 -9.99
C ARG A 437 19.15 -24.31 -9.38
N TYR A 438 19.12 -23.16 -10.05
CA TYR A 438 18.47 -21.94 -9.57
C TYR A 438 16.96 -22.06 -9.69
N ALA A 439 16.46 -22.57 -10.82
CA ALA A 439 15.05 -22.82 -11.03
C ALA A 439 14.51 -23.88 -10.05
N ASP A 440 15.26 -24.96 -9.81
CA ASP A 440 14.87 -26.01 -8.85
C ASP A 440 14.84 -25.49 -7.40
N SER A 441 15.80 -24.64 -7.02
CA SER A 441 15.82 -24.02 -5.69
C SER A 441 14.63 -23.08 -5.51
N ALA A 442 14.36 -22.21 -6.49
CA ALA A 442 13.21 -21.32 -6.47
C ALA A 442 11.89 -22.11 -6.36
N ARG A 443 11.75 -23.19 -7.14
CA ARG A 443 10.58 -24.06 -7.06
C ARG A 443 10.36 -24.62 -5.66
N ARG A 444 11.40 -25.19 -5.04
CA ARG A 444 11.29 -25.75 -3.68
C ARG A 444 10.91 -24.71 -2.65
N ALA A 445 11.41 -23.47 -2.77
CA ALA A 445 11.03 -22.39 -1.88
C ALA A 445 9.54 -22.02 -2.02
N VAL A 446 9.03 -21.96 -3.26
CA VAL A 446 7.62 -21.63 -3.49
C VAL A 446 6.69 -22.79 -3.13
N GLU A 447 7.16 -24.05 -3.22
CA GLU A 447 6.42 -25.19 -2.67
C GLU A 447 6.27 -25.10 -1.14
N ASN A 448 7.30 -24.62 -0.44
CA ASN A 448 7.21 -24.37 0.99
C ASN A 448 6.17 -23.28 1.28
N LEU A 449 6.22 -22.15 0.57
CA LEU A 449 5.23 -21.07 0.69
C LEU A 449 3.80 -21.58 0.48
N ARG A 450 3.58 -22.35 -0.58
CA ARG A 450 2.28 -22.98 -0.86
C ARG A 450 1.75 -23.86 0.28
N ALA A 451 2.65 -24.47 1.04
CA ALA A 451 2.29 -25.33 2.17
C ALA A 451 1.99 -24.55 3.45
N ILE A 452 2.72 -23.47 3.72
CA ILE A 452 2.57 -22.68 4.95
C ILE A 452 1.52 -21.57 4.85
N LYS A 453 1.20 -21.14 3.60
CA LYS A 453 0.24 -20.05 3.32
C LYS A 453 0.61 -18.80 4.11
N THR A 454 -0.36 -18.08 4.65
CA THR A 454 -0.15 -16.87 5.45
C THR A 454 0.47 -17.11 6.83
N ASN A 455 0.77 -18.35 7.19
CA ASN A 455 1.50 -18.66 8.43
C ASN A 455 3.02 -18.44 8.27
N ILE A 456 3.41 -17.20 8.04
CA ILE A 456 4.79 -16.80 7.76
C ILE A 456 5.38 -16.14 9.00
N GLY A 457 6.49 -16.67 9.51
CA GLY A 457 7.31 -15.98 10.49
C GLY A 457 8.12 -14.86 9.82
N THR A 458 8.13 -13.68 10.40
CA THR A 458 8.93 -12.55 9.93
C THR A 458 10.22 -12.37 10.72
N GLU A 459 11.07 -11.44 10.26
CA GLU A 459 12.34 -11.10 10.91
C GLU A 459 12.23 -10.70 12.37
N GLY A 460 11.10 -10.24 12.80
CA GLY A 460 10.94 -9.72 14.14
C GLY A 460 9.90 -10.45 14.93
N GLU A 461 8.77 -10.78 14.42
CA GLU A 461 7.72 -11.12 15.36
C GLU A 461 6.42 -11.52 14.76
N HIS A 462 6.12 -11.11 13.55
CA HIS A 462 4.75 -11.13 13.16
C HIS A 462 4.57 -11.65 11.78
N THR A 463 3.50 -12.07 11.59
CA THR A 463 3.04 -13.09 10.75
C THR A 463 2.17 -12.55 9.61
N PHE A 464 1.44 -11.48 9.82
CA PHE A 464 0.56 -10.93 8.81
C PHE A 464 0.97 -9.48 8.51
N GLU A 465 1.93 -9.36 7.63
CA GLU A 465 2.53 -8.09 7.24
C GLU A 465 2.38 -7.89 5.75
N ASP A 466 2.11 -6.67 5.34
CA ASP A 466 1.91 -6.27 3.96
C ASP A 466 2.97 -6.83 3.00
N GLY A 467 4.23 -6.52 3.26
CA GLY A 467 5.32 -6.91 2.38
C GLY A 467 5.52 -8.42 2.29
N MET A 468 5.34 -9.12 3.39
CA MET A 468 5.55 -10.57 3.45
C MET A 468 4.50 -11.30 2.63
N ILE A 469 3.24 -10.98 2.85
CA ILE A 469 2.10 -11.63 2.19
C ILE A 469 2.11 -11.35 0.69
N THR A 470 2.39 -10.11 0.29
CA THR A 470 2.43 -9.76 -1.13
C THR A 470 3.65 -10.35 -1.84
N CYS A 471 4.80 -10.48 -1.17
CA CYS A 471 5.95 -11.21 -1.69
C CYS A 471 5.69 -12.70 -1.85
N GLU A 472 4.94 -13.32 -0.95
CA GLU A 472 4.50 -14.69 -1.12
C GLU A 472 3.58 -14.84 -2.34
N ALA A 473 2.53 -14.04 -2.41
CA ALA A 473 1.55 -14.08 -3.50
C ALA A 473 2.21 -13.91 -4.88
N LEU A 474 3.15 -12.96 -5.02
CA LEU A 474 3.85 -12.75 -6.28
C LEU A 474 4.71 -13.94 -6.70
N GLN A 475 5.38 -14.61 -5.76
CA GLN A 475 6.22 -15.76 -6.07
C GLN A 475 5.38 -16.98 -6.45
N LEU A 476 4.26 -17.21 -5.77
CA LEU A 476 3.28 -18.23 -6.14
C LEU A 476 2.72 -17.98 -7.55
N ALA A 477 2.27 -16.77 -7.84
CA ALA A 477 1.72 -16.42 -9.15
C ALA A 477 2.76 -16.55 -10.27
N LEU A 478 4.01 -16.12 -10.03
CA LEU A 478 5.12 -16.28 -10.96
C LEU A 478 5.40 -17.75 -11.26
N MET A 479 5.37 -18.60 -10.23
CA MET A 479 5.62 -20.03 -10.42
C MET A 479 4.50 -20.69 -11.24
N GLY A 480 3.25 -20.25 -11.11
CA GLY A 480 2.15 -20.67 -11.98
C GLY A 480 2.36 -20.33 -13.46
N ILE A 481 3.13 -19.29 -13.77
CA ILE A 481 3.55 -18.98 -15.15
C ILE A 481 4.69 -19.88 -15.58
N LYS A 482 5.66 -20.12 -14.71
CA LYS A 482 6.89 -20.88 -15.03
C LYS A 482 6.65 -22.38 -15.13
N ILE A 483 5.65 -22.92 -14.44
CA ILE A 483 5.30 -24.35 -14.42
C ILE A 483 3.84 -24.54 -14.89
N PRO A 484 3.57 -24.50 -16.20
CA PRO A 484 2.20 -24.57 -16.73
C PRO A 484 1.42 -25.82 -16.34
N SER A 485 2.10 -26.93 -16.07
CA SER A 485 1.48 -28.19 -15.63
C SER A 485 0.89 -28.13 -14.21
N GLU A 486 1.34 -27.19 -13.38
CA GLU A 486 0.90 -26.99 -12.01
C GLU A 486 0.24 -25.61 -11.80
N ARG A 487 -0.03 -24.89 -12.90
CA ARG A 487 -0.54 -23.51 -12.90
C ARG A 487 -1.71 -23.30 -11.97
N ASP A 488 -2.75 -24.14 -12.10
CA ASP A 488 -3.99 -23.96 -11.35
C ASP A 488 -3.78 -24.04 -9.85
N SER A 489 -2.88 -24.91 -9.39
CA SER A 489 -2.54 -25.05 -7.97
C SER A 489 -1.80 -23.84 -7.43
N TYR A 490 -0.81 -23.32 -8.16
CA TYR A 490 -0.09 -22.11 -7.75
C TYR A 490 -0.97 -20.87 -7.79
N VAL A 491 -1.80 -20.74 -8.83
CA VAL A 491 -2.77 -19.64 -8.95
C VAL A 491 -3.79 -19.68 -7.82
N ALA A 492 -4.30 -20.86 -7.45
CA ALA A 492 -5.23 -20.97 -6.33
C ALA A 492 -4.58 -20.51 -5.01
N ALA A 493 -3.35 -20.95 -4.73
CA ALA A 493 -2.63 -20.52 -3.54
C ALA A 493 -2.34 -19.01 -3.54
N ALA A 494 -1.88 -18.45 -4.67
CA ALA A 494 -1.65 -17.01 -4.79
C ALA A 494 -2.92 -16.18 -4.55
N LYS A 495 -4.07 -16.64 -5.07
CA LYS A 495 -5.36 -16.00 -4.84
C LYS A 495 -5.78 -16.07 -3.39
N GLU A 496 -5.66 -17.22 -2.74
CA GLU A 496 -5.99 -17.40 -1.32
C GLU A 496 -5.21 -16.42 -0.45
N VAL A 497 -3.89 -16.37 -0.64
CA VAL A 497 -3.00 -15.47 0.10
C VAL A 497 -3.34 -14.00 -0.16
N LEU A 498 -3.56 -13.62 -1.40
CA LEU A 498 -3.88 -12.25 -1.77
C LEU A 498 -5.29 -11.83 -1.29
N ASP A 499 -6.26 -12.75 -1.31
CA ASP A 499 -7.62 -12.46 -0.82
C ASP A 499 -7.62 -12.25 0.71
N GLU A 500 -6.83 -12.99 1.49
CA GLU A 500 -6.63 -12.74 2.92
C GLU A 500 -5.98 -11.37 3.17
N HIS A 501 -5.02 -10.98 2.31
CA HIS A 501 -4.31 -9.70 2.41
C HIS A 501 -5.20 -8.47 2.14
N ARG A 502 -6.37 -8.63 1.51
CA ARG A 502 -7.28 -7.51 1.17
C ARG A 502 -7.71 -6.66 2.36
N CYS A 503 -7.59 -7.16 3.59
CA CYS A 503 -7.82 -6.33 4.78
C CYS A 503 -6.77 -5.20 4.94
N LEU A 504 -5.65 -5.27 4.23
CA LEU A 504 -4.58 -4.27 4.17
C LEU A 504 -4.55 -3.49 2.85
N GLU A 505 -5.62 -3.50 2.07
CA GLU A 505 -5.67 -2.89 0.73
C GLU A 505 -6.73 -1.79 0.62
N LEU A 506 -6.39 -0.72 -0.09
CA LEU A 506 -7.28 0.42 -0.33
C LEU A 506 -8.07 0.26 -1.64
N ASP A 507 -8.80 -0.83 -1.78
CA ASP A 507 -9.52 -1.16 -3.02
C ASP A 507 -10.70 -0.23 -3.33
N HIS A 508 -11.30 0.39 -2.32
CA HIS A 508 -12.53 1.20 -2.45
C HIS A 508 -12.31 2.69 -2.31
N ILE A 509 -11.09 3.12 -2.00
CA ILE A 509 -10.81 4.55 -1.88
C ILE A 509 -11.06 5.26 -3.21
N PRO A 510 -11.84 6.35 -3.26
CA PRO A 510 -12.07 7.11 -4.49
C PRO A 510 -10.93 8.10 -4.77
N ASP A 511 -9.71 7.68 -4.54
CA ASP A 511 -8.50 8.49 -4.68
C ASP A 511 -7.41 7.67 -5.39
N CYS A 512 -7.13 8.06 -6.64
CA CYS A 512 -6.13 7.40 -7.47
C CYS A 512 -4.72 7.41 -6.87
N ARG A 513 -4.43 8.29 -5.89
CA ARG A 513 -3.12 8.36 -5.22
C ARG A 513 -2.86 7.19 -4.29
N SER A 514 -3.93 6.50 -3.87
CA SER A 514 -3.84 5.39 -2.93
C SER A 514 -4.66 4.17 -3.34
N ARG A 515 -5.40 4.27 -4.46
CA ARG A 515 -6.26 3.16 -4.87
C ARG A 515 -5.46 1.92 -5.23
N GLY A 516 -5.86 0.79 -4.65
CA GLY A 516 -5.17 -0.49 -4.79
C GLY A 516 -3.86 -0.57 -4.01
N ALA A 517 -3.43 0.51 -3.36
CA ALA A 517 -2.22 0.52 -2.57
C ALA A 517 -2.41 -0.19 -1.22
N THR A 518 -1.32 -0.59 -0.61
CA THR A 518 -1.29 -1.37 0.62
C THR A 518 -1.09 -0.49 1.85
N LEU A 519 -1.51 -0.96 3.01
CA LEU A 519 -1.42 -0.25 4.28
C LEU A 519 -0.31 -0.84 5.15
N ARG A 520 0.44 0.02 5.81
CA ARG A 520 1.51 -0.35 6.74
C ARG A 520 1.15 0.01 8.17
N HIS A 521 0.21 -0.73 8.74
CA HIS A 521 -0.19 -0.51 10.13
C HIS A 521 0.83 -1.04 11.14
N TRP A 522 1.63 -2.03 10.74
CA TRP A 522 2.38 -2.86 11.66
C TRP A 522 3.89 -2.61 11.66
N GLU A 523 4.41 -1.84 10.71
CA GLU A 523 5.85 -1.67 10.54
C GLU A 523 6.34 -0.24 10.77
N ALA A 524 5.62 0.51 11.52
CA ALA A 524 5.96 1.90 11.77
C ALA A 524 7.39 2.13 12.26
N HIS A 525 7.99 1.19 12.92
CA HIS A 525 9.35 1.31 13.46
C HIS A 525 10.46 1.11 12.44
N TYR A 526 10.17 0.52 11.29
CA TYR A 526 11.14 0.39 10.19
C TYR A 526 11.17 1.62 9.29
N ASP A 527 10.20 2.50 9.44
CA ASP A 527 10.04 3.65 8.59
C ASP A 527 10.74 4.90 9.13
N VAL A 528 10.93 5.87 8.25
CA VAL A 528 11.41 7.20 8.61
C VAL A 528 10.38 7.99 9.41
N LEU A 529 9.16 7.51 9.49
CA LEU A 529 8.10 8.03 10.34
C LEU A 529 8.01 7.19 11.60
N THR A 530 8.09 7.83 12.74
CA THR A 530 7.66 7.23 14.00
C THR A 530 6.23 7.68 14.26
N SER A 531 5.30 7.00 13.61
CA SER A 531 3.89 7.30 13.67
C SER A 531 3.16 6.35 14.61
N ARG A 532 2.16 6.87 15.31
CA ARG A 532 1.28 6.04 16.13
C ARG A 532 0.18 5.38 15.30
N ASN A 533 -0.08 5.89 14.11
CA ASN A 533 -1.15 5.44 13.21
C ASN A 533 -0.60 5.37 11.79
N MET A 534 0.20 4.35 11.49
CA MET A 534 0.74 4.22 10.14
C MET A 534 -0.37 3.91 9.13
N THR A 535 -0.73 4.91 8.39
CA THR A 535 -1.67 4.82 7.27
C THR A 535 -1.07 5.45 6.02
N THR A 536 0.22 5.21 5.81
CA THR A 536 0.94 5.70 4.63
C THR A 536 0.76 4.74 3.46
N SER A 537 0.48 5.28 2.28
CA SER A 537 0.26 4.51 1.06
C SER A 537 0.18 5.47 -0.16
N PRO A 538 0.71 5.14 -1.33
CA PRO A 538 1.56 3.99 -1.57
C PRO A 538 2.94 4.17 -0.94
N HIS A 539 3.68 3.08 -0.80
CA HIS A 539 5.09 3.03 -0.41
C HIS A 539 5.77 1.91 -1.22
N GLY A 540 7.09 1.75 -1.11
CA GLY A 540 7.84 0.84 -2.00
C GLY A 540 7.30 -0.59 -2.06
N TRP A 541 6.84 -1.12 -0.95
CA TRP A 541 6.31 -2.50 -0.86
C TRP A 541 4.98 -2.70 -1.57
N THR A 542 4.21 -1.64 -1.80
CA THR A 542 2.99 -1.70 -2.64
C THR A 542 3.27 -2.29 -4.03
N SER A 543 4.48 -2.16 -4.53
CA SER A 543 4.88 -2.76 -5.83
C SER A 543 4.84 -4.28 -5.84
N TRP A 544 5.01 -4.92 -4.68
CA TRP A 544 4.98 -6.38 -4.59
C TRP A 544 3.57 -6.92 -4.82
N LYS A 545 2.55 -6.18 -4.33
CA LYS A 545 1.17 -6.45 -4.71
C LYS A 545 0.94 -6.27 -6.21
N THR A 546 1.47 -5.20 -6.81
CA THR A 546 1.38 -4.99 -8.26
C THR A 546 1.95 -6.17 -9.04
N TYR A 547 3.09 -6.73 -8.63
CA TYR A 547 3.63 -7.94 -9.25
C TYR A 547 2.70 -9.15 -9.08
N ALA A 548 2.13 -9.37 -7.89
CA ALA A 548 1.22 -10.48 -7.65
C ALA A 548 0.00 -10.42 -8.58
N GLU A 549 -0.64 -9.28 -8.68
CA GLU A 549 -1.78 -9.03 -9.56
C GLU A 549 -1.40 -9.18 -11.04
N TYR A 550 -0.26 -8.63 -11.43
CA TYR A 550 0.26 -8.75 -12.79
C TYR A 550 0.51 -10.20 -13.20
N TYR A 551 1.17 -10.97 -12.34
CA TYR A 551 1.45 -12.37 -12.62
C TYR A 551 0.18 -13.23 -12.59
N LEU A 552 -0.78 -12.93 -11.72
CA LEU A 552 -2.11 -13.55 -11.75
C LEU A 552 -2.83 -13.25 -13.06
N TYR A 553 -2.77 -12.00 -13.56
CA TYR A 553 -3.31 -11.70 -14.88
C TYR A 553 -2.64 -12.49 -15.99
N LEU A 554 -1.31 -12.59 -15.99
CA LEU A 554 -0.58 -13.36 -17.00
C LEU A 554 -0.93 -14.86 -16.97
N ALA A 555 -1.18 -15.41 -15.77
CA ALA A 555 -1.51 -16.81 -15.58
C ALA A 555 -2.96 -17.14 -15.92
N THR A 556 -3.91 -16.22 -15.69
CA THR A 556 -5.35 -16.49 -15.76
C THR A 556 -6.06 -15.79 -16.92
N ASN A 557 -5.54 -14.67 -17.41
CA ASN A 557 -6.21 -13.69 -18.26
C ASN A 557 -7.49 -13.09 -17.62
N ASP A 558 -7.65 -13.16 -16.30
CA ASP A 558 -8.79 -12.56 -15.61
C ASP A 558 -8.62 -11.03 -15.58
N ARG A 559 -9.59 -10.33 -16.19
CA ARG A 559 -9.63 -8.87 -16.30
C ARG A 559 -9.47 -8.15 -14.96
N LYS A 560 -10.00 -8.74 -13.88
CA LYS A 560 -9.92 -8.19 -12.53
C LYS A 560 -8.46 -7.83 -12.17
N TYR A 561 -7.56 -8.79 -12.31
CA TYR A 561 -6.15 -8.61 -11.95
C TYR A 561 -5.42 -7.60 -12.84
N LEU A 562 -5.84 -7.43 -14.11
CA LEU A 562 -5.28 -6.38 -14.96
C LEU A 562 -5.66 -4.99 -14.45
N VAL A 563 -6.93 -4.80 -14.06
CA VAL A 563 -7.42 -3.53 -13.52
C VAL A 563 -6.73 -3.23 -12.20
N GLU A 564 -6.70 -4.18 -11.28
CA GLU A 564 -6.07 -4.04 -9.95
C GLU A 564 -4.57 -3.69 -10.10
N ALA A 565 -3.82 -4.43 -10.94
CA ALA A 565 -2.41 -4.14 -11.18
C ALA A 565 -2.14 -2.71 -11.70
N PHE A 566 -3.01 -2.19 -12.57
CA PHE A 566 -2.84 -0.83 -13.08
C PHE A 566 -3.37 0.25 -12.13
N ASP A 567 -4.35 -0.05 -11.29
CA ASP A 567 -4.75 0.87 -10.21
C ASP A 567 -3.61 0.98 -9.19
N THR A 568 -3.04 -0.14 -8.74
CA THR A 568 -1.91 -0.18 -7.80
C THR A 568 -0.66 0.50 -8.39
N LEU A 569 -0.28 0.15 -9.62
CA LEU A 569 0.85 0.80 -10.29
C LEU A 569 0.61 2.30 -10.49
N GLY A 570 -0.63 2.69 -10.82
CA GLY A 570 -1.01 4.07 -10.98
C GLY A 570 -0.82 4.89 -9.70
N ALA A 571 -1.18 4.33 -8.55
CA ALA A 571 -0.93 4.94 -7.25
C ALA A 571 0.59 5.06 -6.98
N CYS A 572 1.35 4.00 -7.20
CA CYS A 572 2.81 3.99 -7.04
C CYS A 572 3.50 5.09 -7.87
N LEU A 573 3.09 5.29 -9.11
CA LEU A 573 3.71 6.29 -10.00
C LEU A 573 3.41 7.73 -9.57
N GLN A 574 2.36 7.97 -8.80
CA GLN A 574 2.04 9.31 -8.30
C GLN A 574 2.95 9.77 -7.15
N THR A 575 3.80 8.91 -6.61
CA THR A 575 4.91 9.34 -5.76
C THR A 575 5.93 10.22 -6.50
N THR A 576 5.90 10.24 -7.84
CA THR A 576 6.70 11.17 -8.67
C THR A 576 5.91 12.43 -8.99
N ASP A 577 6.43 13.59 -8.58
CA ASP A 577 5.94 14.88 -9.07
C ASP A 577 6.32 15.05 -10.54
N ILE A 578 5.33 15.13 -11.41
CA ILE A 578 5.56 15.21 -12.86
C ILE A 578 6.11 16.58 -13.33
N LYS A 579 6.09 17.60 -12.50
CA LYS A 579 6.61 18.92 -12.82
C LYS A 579 8.07 19.09 -12.41
N THR A 580 8.41 18.57 -11.24
CA THR A 580 9.76 18.71 -10.68
C THR A 580 10.63 17.47 -10.88
N GLY A 581 10.02 16.28 -11.07
CA GLY A 581 10.71 15.00 -11.08
C GLY A 581 11.08 14.52 -9.67
N GLU A 582 10.66 15.22 -8.63
CA GLU A 582 10.89 14.81 -7.25
C GLU A 582 10.09 13.54 -6.94
N ILE A 583 10.71 12.60 -6.25
CA ILE A 583 10.10 11.33 -5.83
C ILE A 583 9.87 11.40 -4.33
N SER A 584 8.63 11.18 -3.92
CA SER A 584 8.21 11.05 -2.53
C SER A 584 8.28 9.59 -2.09
N TRP A 585 8.52 9.37 -0.80
CA TRP A 585 8.54 8.03 -0.24
C TRP A 585 7.15 7.39 -0.18
N ALA A 586 6.15 8.14 0.26
CA ALA A 586 4.78 7.66 0.40
C ALA A 586 3.78 8.83 0.34
N PHE A 587 2.50 8.50 0.29
CA PHE A 587 1.40 9.42 0.48
C PHE A 587 0.68 9.11 1.79
N VAL A 588 0.55 10.10 2.67
CA VAL A 588 -0.30 9.98 3.85
C VAL A 588 -1.74 10.23 3.44
N ILE A 589 -2.56 9.20 3.61
CA ILE A 589 -4.00 9.29 3.41
C ILE A 589 -4.67 9.84 4.67
N ASP A 590 -5.97 10.08 4.61
CA ASP A 590 -6.78 10.32 5.80
C ASP A 590 -6.54 9.23 6.87
N PRO A 591 -6.47 9.56 8.17
CA PRO A 591 -6.69 10.86 8.84
C PRO A 591 -5.41 11.65 9.11
N CYS A 592 -5.53 12.73 9.90
CA CYS A 592 -4.37 13.39 10.50
C CYS A 592 -3.61 12.43 11.41
N ILE A 593 -2.32 12.32 11.20
CA ILE A 593 -1.43 11.45 11.95
C ILE A 593 -0.50 12.29 12.83
N ASP A 594 -0.42 11.91 14.09
CA ASP A 594 0.57 12.42 15.03
C ASP A 594 1.87 11.60 14.87
N ALA A 595 2.90 12.20 14.30
CA ALA A 595 4.12 11.52 13.92
C ALA A 595 5.37 12.31 14.29
N ASN A 596 6.50 11.62 14.41
CA ASN A 596 7.81 12.24 14.37
C ASN A 596 8.47 11.98 13.02
N VAL A 597 8.89 13.03 12.36
CA VAL A 597 9.50 12.97 11.03
C VAL A 597 10.95 13.40 11.13
N PHE A 598 11.84 12.71 10.45
CA PHE A 598 13.22 13.17 10.29
C PHE A 598 13.29 14.36 9.36
N GLU A 599 13.94 15.40 9.83
CA GLU A 599 14.21 16.59 9.03
C GLU A 599 15.66 17.04 9.19
N ARG A 600 16.20 17.69 8.17
CA ARG A 600 17.49 18.37 8.30
C ARG A 600 17.31 19.59 9.19
N GLY A 601 18.21 19.72 10.15
CA GLY A 601 18.30 20.92 10.96
C GLY A 601 18.58 22.17 10.13
N GLU A 602 18.40 23.35 10.70
CA GLU A 602 18.61 24.66 10.04
C GLU A 602 20.02 24.81 9.43
N ASN A 603 21.01 24.14 10.02
CA ASN A 603 22.38 24.11 9.51
C ASN A 603 22.55 23.18 8.28
N GLY A 604 21.52 22.42 7.89
CA GLY A 604 21.54 21.48 6.77
C GLY A 604 22.44 20.25 6.97
N ARG A 605 23.02 20.05 8.13
CA ARG A 605 24.00 19.00 8.43
C ARG A 605 23.53 17.97 9.43
N GLU A 606 22.66 18.36 10.33
CA GLU A 606 22.14 17.49 11.38
C GLU A 606 20.71 17.06 11.08
N TRP A 607 20.43 15.82 11.34
CA TRP A 607 19.08 15.27 11.28
C TRP A 607 18.47 15.30 12.67
N GLN A 608 17.22 15.68 12.73
CA GLN A 608 16.46 15.75 13.98
C GLN A 608 15.06 15.20 13.79
N LEU A 609 14.54 14.59 14.85
CA LEU A 609 13.15 14.22 14.94
C LEU A 609 12.31 15.46 15.23
N THR A 610 11.39 15.76 14.33
CA THR A 610 10.45 16.87 14.49
C THR A 610 9.05 16.31 14.62
N PRO A 611 8.35 16.56 15.75
CA PRO A 611 6.95 16.21 15.89
C PRO A 611 6.11 16.95 14.84
N LYS A 612 5.28 16.22 14.11
CA LYS A 612 4.37 16.80 13.13
C LYS A 612 3.00 16.12 13.19
N ILE A 613 1.99 16.89 12.83
CA ILE A 613 0.68 16.36 12.49
C ILE A 613 0.64 16.26 10.98
N LEU A 614 0.57 15.04 10.49
CA LEU A 614 0.49 14.75 9.07
C LEU A 614 -0.97 14.48 8.71
N GLY A 615 -1.38 14.97 7.57
CA GLY A 615 -2.66 14.66 6.98
C GLY A 615 -2.51 14.75 5.48
N GLU A 616 -3.22 14.03 4.72
CA GLU A 616 -3.36 14.02 3.27
C GLU A 616 -2.24 14.75 2.48
N GLN A 617 -1.03 14.23 2.56
CA GLN A 617 0.17 14.82 1.95
C GLN A 617 1.20 13.77 1.54
N TYR A 618 2.09 14.15 0.62
CA TYR A 618 3.24 13.33 0.29
C TYR A 618 4.34 13.45 1.34
N ILE A 619 4.99 12.32 1.62
CA ILE A 619 6.15 12.25 2.49
C ILE A 619 7.40 12.27 1.62
N PRO A 620 8.30 13.24 1.79
CA PRO A 620 9.50 13.31 0.99
C PRO A 620 10.44 12.15 1.28
N MET A 621 11.17 11.70 0.27
CA MET A 621 12.29 10.79 0.46
C MET A 621 13.37 11.48 1.30
N ILE A 622 13.83 10.80 2.35
CA ILE A 622 14.99 11.23 3.11
C ILE A 622 16.23 10.70 2.39
N SER A 623 16.86 11.54 1.60
CA SER A 623 18.05 11.14 0.88
C SER A 623 19.32 11.43 1.72
N GLN A 624 20.29 10.52 1.63
CA GLN A 624 21.69 10.84 1.97
C GLN A 624 22.01 11.17 3.44
N TRP A 625 21.05 11.05 4.33
CA TRP A 625 21.33 11.27 5.74
C TRP A 625 22.12 10.10 6.36
N TRP A 626 22.07 8.96 5.74
CA TRP A 626 22.73 7.76 6.19
C TRP A 626 24.14 7.68 5.61
N ARG A 627 25.12 7.91 6.44
CA ARG A 627 26.51 7.74 6.09
C ARG A 627 27.24 6.91 7.14
N ALA A 628 28.20 6.12 6.71
CA ALA A 628 29.00 5.26 7.57
C ALA A 628 29.79 6.02 8.65
N ASP A 629 30.07 7.28 8.43
CA ASP A 629 30.90 8.14 9.27
C ASP A 629 30.10 9.08 10.18
N THR A 630 28.76 9.06 10.12
CA THR A 630 27.93 10.04 10.82
C THR A 630 27.32 9.42 12.04
N ASN A 631 27.59 8.71 12.86
CA ASN A 631 26.95 8.26 14.11
C ASN A 631 25.49 8.74 14.29
N ILE A 632 24.74 8.87 13.19
CA ILE A 632 23.36 9.31 13.21
C ILE A 632 22.50 8.19 13.74
N VAL A 633 21.68 8.53 14.70
CA VAL A 633 20.70 7.61 15.26
C VAL A 633 19.55 7.50 14.29
N SER A 634 19.25 6.29 13.86
CA SER A 634 18.15 5.98 12.97
C SER A 634 16.83 6.01 13.73
N THR A 635 15.78 6.48 13.07
CA THR A 635 14.44 6.41 13.63
C THR A 635 13.85 5.04 13.64
N GLY A 636 14.20 4.21 12.69
CA GLY A 636 13.66 2.86 12.61
C GLY A 636 13.83 2.14 13.93
N TYR A 637 14.98 2.37 14.58
CA TYR A 637 15.30 1.75 15.86
C TYR A 637 15.74 2.73 16.94
N GLY A 638 15.67 4.02 16.70
CA GLY A 638 16.24 4.96 17.61
C GLY A 638 15.54 6.28 17.68
N ASP A 639 14.74 6.44 18.67
CA ASP A 639 14.56 7.76 19.22
C ASP A 639 15.94 8.26 19.68
N PRO A 640 16.46 9.39 19.16
CA PRO A 640 17.69 10.00 19.64
C PRO A 640 17.71 10.17 21.16
N ARG A 641 16.55 10.28 21.77
CA ARG A 641 16.37 10.41 23.22
C ARG A 641 16.79 9.19 24.03
N ILE A 642 16.81 8.02 23.43
CA ILE A 642 17.23 6.77 24.11
C ILE A 642 18.70 6.41 23.88
N GLY A 643 19.46 7.29 23.20
CA GLY A 643 20.92 7.16 23.09
C GLY A 643 21.43 5.94 22.33
N ARG A 644 20.58 5.24 21.59
CA ARG A 644 21.03 4.18 20.70
C ARG A 644 21.69 4.78 19.48
N THR A 645 22.99 4.65 19.42
CA THR A 645 23.73 4.71 18.15
C THR A 645 23.32 3.47 17.39
N VAL A 646 22.39 3.59 16.50
CA VAL A 646 22.13 2.53 15.57
C VAL A 646 23.31 2.56 14.60
N GLY A 647 23.98 1.44 14.49
CA GLY A 647 25.03 1.26 13.52
C GLY A 647 24.54 1.57 12.11
N ARG A 648 25.41 1.52 11.17
CA ARG A 648 25.23 1.83 9.74
C ARG A 648 24.03 1.19 9.06
N ASP A 649 23.34 0.31 9.74
CA ASP A 649 22.49 -0.71 9.13
C ASP A 649 21.02 -0.34 9.11
N TYR A 650 20.66 0.68 9.87
CA TYR A 650 19.28 1.10 10.01
C TYR A 650 19.19 2.57 9.66
N GLY A 651 18.67 2.97 8.73
CA GLY A 651 18.51 4.32 8.31
C GLY A 651 18.08 4.29 6.88
N ALA A 652 17.94 5.19 6.15
CA ALA A 652 17.56 5.32 4.76
C ALA A 652 17.10 4.02 4.01
N CYS A 653 17.05 2.89 4.67
CA CYS A 653 16.64 1.63 4.06
C CYS A 653 15.23 1.72 3.50
N CYS A 654 14.32 2.29 4.26
CA CYS A 654 12.92 2.37 3.87
C CYS A 654 12.62 3.52 2.92
N ASP A 655 13.40 4.59 2.90
CA ASP A 655 13.17 5.67 1.95
C ASP A 655 13.58 5.32 0.52
N SER A 656 14.47 4.35 0.36
CA SER A 656 14.93 3.86 -0.95
C SER A 656 14.05 2.77 -1.53
N ASP A 657 13.18 2.15 -0.74
CA ASP A 657 12.29 1.08 -1.19
C ASP A 657 11.29 1.54 -2.28
N VAL A 658 10.96 2.82 -2.31
CA VAL A 658 10.13 3.44 -3.35
C VAL A 658 10.67 3.21 -4.77
N TYR A 659 11.96 2.97 -4.93
CA TYR A 659 12.53 2.64 -6.24
C TYR A 659 12.09 1.29 -6.79
N GLU A 660 11.49 0.44 -5.96
CA GLU A 660 10.85 -0.79 -6.42
C GLU A 660 9.69 -0.53 -7.38
N HIS A 661 8.98 0.60 -7.23
CA HIS A 661 7.93 1.03 -8.16
C HIS A 661 8.44 1.07 -9.61
N TYR A 662 9.66 1.51 -9.80
CA TYR A 662 10.25 1.69 -11.13
C TYR A 662 10.90 0.42 -11.67
N LYS A 663 11.31 -0.50 -10.79
CA LYS A 663 11.62 -1.87 -11.20
C LYS A 663 10.37 -2.55 -11.75
N CYS A 664 9.27 -2.45 -11.01
CA CYS A 664 7.97 -2.97 -11.41
C CYS A 664 7.50 -2.35 -12.74
N LEU A 665 7.60 -1.01 -12.87
CA LEU A 665 7.32 -0.30 -14.12
C LEU A 665 8.18 -0.81 -15.28
N GLY A 666 9.45 -1.14 -15.03
CA GLY A 666 10.35 -1.71 -16.03
C GLY A 666 9.86 -3.04 -16.61
N GLU A 667 9.12 -3.82 -15.85
CA GLU A 667 8.50 -5.08 -16.32
C GLU A 667 7.14 -4.85 -17.01
N ILE A 668 6.29 -3.96 -16.45
CA ILE A 668 4.88 -3.84 -16.83
C ILE A 668 4.64 -2.67 -17.79
N GLY A 669 5.35 -1.57 -17.60
CA GLY A 669 5.05 -0.27 -18.22
C GLY A 669 5.33 -0.18 -19.72
N PHE A 670 6.04 -1.16 -20.31
CA PHE A 670 6.45 -1.19 -21.71
C PHE A 670 5.78 -2.29 -22.52
N THR A 671 4.75 -2.90 -21.94
CA THR A 671 3.83 -3.80 -22.64
C THR A 671 2.50 -3.07 -22.85
N SER A 672 2.03 -3.03 -24.09
CA SER A 672 0.68 -2.60 -24.44
C SER A 672 -0.29 -3.72 -24.10
N PHE A 673 -1.22 -3.50 -23.18
CA PHE A 673 -2.25 -4.49 -22.85
C PHE A 673 -3.58 -4.13 -23.52
N VAL A 674 -4.17 -5.11 -24.18
CA VAL A 674 -5.52 -5.01 -24.75
C VAL A 674 -6.29 -6.23 -24.28
N HIS A 675 -7.36 -5.99 -23.54
CA HIS A 675 -8.27 -7.04 -23.07
C HIS A 675 -9.67 -6.75 -23.59
N ILE A 676 -10.20 -7.68 -24.36
CA ILE A 676 -11.54 -7.59 -24.98
C ILE A 676 -12.40 -8.69 -24.38
N GLU A 677 -13.47 -8.30 -23.71
CA GLU A 677 -14.39 -9.20 -23.07
C GLU A 677 -15.79 -8.59 -23.03
N ASN A 678 -16.84 -9.40 -23.31
CA ASN A 678 -18.23 -8.98 -23.31
C ASN A 678 -18.53 -7.73 -24.18
N GLY A 679 -17.77 -7.57 -25.26
CA GLY A 679 -17.91 -6.43 -26.18
C GLY A 679 -17.21 -5.14 -25.70
N GLU A 680 -16.62 -5.15 -24.54
CA GLU A 680 -15.81 -4.03 -24.01
C GLU A 680 -14.33 -4.23 -24.32
N THR A 681 -13.64 -3.13 -24.61
CA THR A 681 -12.19 -3.11 -24.77
C THR A 681 -11.57 -2.33 -23.62
N LEU A 682 -10.66 -2.96 -22.90
CA LEU A 682 -9.81 -2.32 -21.90
C LEU A 682 -8.39 -2.28 -22.43
N ALA A 683 -7.78 -1.10 -22.44
CA ALA A 683 -6.42 -0.91 -22.92
C ALA A 683 -5.58 -0.16 -21.88
N TYR A 684 -4.32 -0.61 -21.69
CA TYR A 684 -3.34 0.05 -20.85
C TYR A 684 -2.00 0.18 -21.59
N ASN A 685 -1.27 1.25 -21.37
CA ASN A 685 -0.03 1.64 -22.04
C ASN A 685 -0.19 1.81 -23.56
N CYS A 686 -1.42 1.87 -24.06
CA CYS A 686 -1.71 2.02 -25.47
C CYS A 686 -3.12 2.58 -25.70
N ARG A 687 -3.39 2.93 -26.93
CA ARG A 687 -4.76 3.12 -27.45
C ARG A 687 -4.99 2.15 -28.61
N VAL A 688 -6.23 1.82 -28.86
CA VAL A 688 -6.63 0.96 -29.98
C VAL A 688 -7.46 1.79 -30.95
N GLU A 689 -7.00 1.92 -32.19
CA GLU A 689 -7.68 2.66 -33.23
C GLU A 689 -7.82 1.79 -34.48
N ASN A 690 -9.04 1.54 -34.91
CA ASN A 690 -9.33 0.74 -36.11
C ASN A 690 -8.62 -0.64 -36.12
N GLY A 691 -8.55 -1.28 -34.96
CA GLY A 691 -7.87 -2.59 -34.81
C GLY A 691 -6.35 -2.51 -34.82
N VAL A 692 -5.77 -1.32 -34.63
CA VAL A 692 -4.32 -1.12 -34.49
C VAL A 692 -4.00 -0.66 -33.08
N ILE A 693 -3.07 -1.33 -32.46
CA ILE A 693 -2.52 -0.97 -31.15
C ILE A 693 -1.45 0.09 -31.36
N LEU A 694 -1.63 1.23 -30.71
CA LEU A 694 -0.73 2.37 -30.73
C LEU A 694 -0.13 2.55 -29.32
N PRO A 695 1.12 2.15 -29.09
CA PRO A 695 1.78 2.31 -27.80
C PRO A 695 1.86 3.78 -27.35
N ARG A 696 1.77 4.03 -26.05
CA ARG A 696 1.95 5.35 -25.43
C ARG A 696 3.42 5.66 -25.13
N ALA A 697 4.15 4.68 -24.66
CA ALA A 697 5.57 4.80 -24.39
C ALA A 697 6.39 4.50 -25.66
N LYS A 698 7.40 5.32 -25.95
CA LYS A 698 8.28 5.15 -27.12
C LYS A 698 9.09 3.86 -27.05
N LEU A 699 9.47 3.47 -25.83
CA LEU A 699 10.26 2.29 -25.54
C LEU A 699 9.44 1.01 -25.46
N THR A 700 8.15 1.05 -25.75
CA THR A 700 7.29 -0.14 -25.79
C THR A 700 7.75 -1.09 -26.91
N ASP A 701 7.95 -2.34 -26.54
CA ASP A 701 8.44 -3.38 -27.43
C ASP A 701 7.51 -4.60 -27.53
N THR A 702 6.47 -4.64 -26.69
CA THR A 702 5.58 -5.78 -26.55
C THR A 702 4.13 -5.34 -26.51
N ALA A 703 3.24 -6.13 -27.11
CA ALA A 703 1.80 -6.01 -26.92
C ALA A 703 1.23 -7.36 -26.53
N ARG A 704 0.37 -7.40 -25.52
CA ARG A 704 -0.38 -8.59 -25.10
C ARG A 704 -1.85 -8.33 -25.31
N VAL A 705 -2.50 -9.22 -26.07
CA VAL A 705 -3.91 -9.12 -26.44
C VAL A 705 -4.64 -10.36 -25.98
N TYR A 706 -5.69 -10.19 -25.24
CA TYR A 706 -6.68 -11.22 -24.92
C TYR A 706 -8.02 -10.85 -25.50
N SER A 707 -8.76 -11.86 -25.99
CA SER A 707 -10.13 -11.66 -26.46
C SER A 707 -10.99 -12.88 -26.15
N ASP A 708 -12.25 -12.65 -25.74
CA ASP A 708 -13.28 -13.67 -25.56
C ASP A 708 -13.86 -14.20 -26.89
N ARG A 709 -13.50 -13.59 -28.01
CA ARG A 709 -13.89 -13.93 -29.37
C ARG A 709 -12.73 -13.86 -30.34
N ASP A 710 -12.87 -14.52 -31.49
CA ASP A 710 -11.86 -14.41 -32.56
C ASP A 710 -11.79 -12.98 -33.09
N ILE A 711 -10.60 -12.41 -33.10
CA ILE A 711 -10.34 -11.08 -33.65
C ILE A 711 -9.05 -11.03 -34.46
N GLU A 712 -8.96 -10.04 -35.32
CA GLU A 712 -7.69 -9.63 -35.93
C GLU A 712 -7.29 -8.26 -35.39
N ILE A 713 -6.04 -8.12 -35.00
CA ILE A 713 -5.47 -6.89 -34.45
C ILE A 713 -4.05 -6.70 -34.99
N ALA A 714 -3.61 -5.46 -35.06
CA ALA A 714 -2.25 -5.15 -35.49
C ALA A 714 -1.46 -4.39 -34.41
N ALA A 715 -0.18 -4.74 -34.26
CA ALA A 715 0.78 -4.03 -33.45
C ALA A 715 2.17 -4.06 -34.11
N PHE A 716 2.92 -2.99 -34.01
CA PHE A 716 4.29 -2.88 -34.57
C PHE A 716 4.38 -3.25 -36.06
N GLY A 717 3.34 -2.95 -36.84
CA GLY A 717 3.26 -3.30 -38.26
C GLY A 717 2.91 -4.77 -38.56
N LYS A 718 2.74 -5.61 -37.56
CA LYS A 718 2.36 -7.02 -37.69
C LYS A 718 0.85 -7.18 -37.46
N LYS A 719 0.15 -7.87 -38.35
CA LYS A 719 -1.25 -8.27 -38.20
C LYS A 719 -1.32 -9.68 -37.65
N VAL A 720 -2.09 -9.86 -36.57
CA VAL A 720 -2.14 -11.12 -35.83
C VAL A 720 -3.60 -11.51 -35.56
N SER A 721 -3.92 -12.78 -35.70
CA SER A 721 -5.18 -13.36 -35.27
C SER A 721 -5.07 -13.76 -33.80
N VAL A 722 -6.06 -13.36 -33.00
CA VAL A 722 -6.20 -13.73 -31.59
C VAL A 722 -7.42 -14.64 -31.47
N PRO A 723 -7.21 -15.94 -31.23
CA PRO A 723 -8.31 -16.88 -31.06
C PRO A 723 -9.09 -16.61 -29.77
N ALA A 724 -10.39 -16.89 -29.79
CA ALA A 724 -11.27 -16.74 -28.65
C ALA A 724 -10.74 -17.45 -27.39
N GLY A 725 -10.80 -16.77 -26.25
CA GLY A 725 -10.36 -17.29 -24.94
C GLY A 725 -8.83 -17.43 -24.77
N THR A 726 -8.04 -16.88 -25.71
CA THR A 726 -6.57 -16.97 -25.65
C THR A 726 -5.92 -15.60 -25.54
N ALA A 727 -4.70 -15.58 -25.03
CA ALA A 727 -3.87 -14.40 -25.06
C ALA A 727 -2.70 -14.57 -26.02
N VAL A 728 -2.47 -13.56 -26.86
CA VAL A 728 -1.34 -13.54 -27.81
C VAL A 728 -0.40 -12.41 -27.48
N THR A 729 0.90 -12.69 -27.50
CA THR A 729 1.96 -11.70 -27.31
C THR A 729 2.59 -11.37 -28.65
N ILE A 730 2.69 -10.10 -28.97
CA ILE A 730 3.28 -9.57 -30.21
C ILE A 730 4.51 -8.77 -29.79
N THR A 731 5.68 -9.11 -30.28
CA THR A 731 6.92 -8.37 -30.06
C THR A 731 7.27 -7.48 -31.25
N LYS A 732 7.94 -6.39 -31.00
CA LYS A 732 8.35 -5.43 -32.03
C LYS A 732 9.33 -6.04 -33.02
N ASP A 733 10.21 -6.92 -32.56
CA ASP A 733 11.25 -7.61 -33.34
C ASP A 733 10.91 -9.08 -33.60
#